data_a275d7d5464112987518fe0a7db30936
#
_entry.id   a275d7d5464112987518fe0a7db30936
#
_cell.length_a   1.000
_cell.length_b   1.000
_cell.length_c   1.000
_cell.angle_alpha   90.00
_cell.angle_beta   90.00
_cell.angle_gamma   90.00
#
_symmetry.space_group_name_H-M   'P 1'
#
loop_
_entity.id
_entity.type
_entity.pdbx_description
1 polymer ?
#
loop_
_entity_poly.entity_id
_entity_poly.type
_entity_poly.pdbx_seq_one_letter_code
_entity_poly.pdbx_strand_id
1 'polypeptide(L)'
;MNNDNLLQLEGAIESVVFRNDENGYTVIELADGDDYLTAVGIMPQVSSGDVVKLTGKYTNHPSYGRQFAVQICEISRPTDAADILRYLSSGAIKGIGTQTAQRLVKEFGEATLDVLENQPERVAMLKGISSQKAEDFSKQLKQNTGVRTLMLFLGEYGISNTASVKIFNAYGPSCVDLIKKNPYILCQGDFGVSFESADFIAKKEKLEPDSNVRMRAGIVYILHHNERNGHTCLPKEKLLKVSTDFLGIDGEKVSECMEEMLFDRSLIEDKIDGKKFVFPPNVHLCEMYIASRIKMLLKFPSEKIKNIDKAIEKCEKEDGIEYADLQKKAITMALTEGMLVLTGGPGTGKTTTLNAIIKIMKANGKTVLLSAPTGRAAQRMSELTGDEAKTLHRLLEVSWDKHDNPVFNKNERNQLKCDALIVDEVSMVDTFIMESVMRALSTGCRLILVGDSDQLPSVGPGNVLGDLIESGLIPVVRLNEIFRQAQQSLIVTNAHKIVNGEIPILNSADKDFFFLQRNNKSEVSAVIADLCANRLPKAYGYSPFENIQVLAPSKKGELGTAELNHKLQAELNPKDDDKAEITIGSKTFRTGDKVMQIKNNYDIRWFRENGETGEGIFNGDIGIITKIDRKTKSLVVKFFDKIARYTFEFAGDLDFAYAITVHKSQGNEFDAVIIPMFSGPPQLYYRNLLYTAVTRAKKTLVLVGNPSTVEYMVNNNRRTKRYSGLKEFLLRDDTLY
;
A
#
# COMPACT_ATOMS: atom_id res chain seq x y z
N MET A 1 -6.97 8.46 30.22
CA MET A 1 -7.53 9.51 29.36
C MET A 1 -7.18 10.84 30.02
N ASN A 2 -6.11 11.47 29.56
CA ASN A 2 -5.71 12.77 30.08
C ASN A 2 -6.62 13.83 29.46
N ASN A 3 -7.37 14.53 30.30
CA ASN A 3 -7.99 15.81 29.94
C ASN A 3 -6.86 16.84 29.74
N ASP A 4 -6.22 16.84 28.58
CA ASP A 4 -5.41 17.98 28.14
C ASP A 4 -6.35 19.16 27.94
N ASN A 5 -6.10 20.27 28.66
CA ASN A 5 -6.87 21.51 28.60
C ASN A 5 -6.96 22.01 27.15
N LEU A 6 -8.06 21.68 26.46
CA LEU A 6 -8.37 22.28 25.16
C LEU A 6 -8.83 23.72 25.40
N LEU A 7 -8.25 24.63 24.64
CA LEU A 7 -8.61 26.05 24.66
C LEU A 7 -9.60 26.33 23.55
N GLN A 8 -10.47 27.28 23.75
CA GLN A 8 -11.36 27.80 22.72
C GLN A 8 -10.92 29.21 22.31
N LEU A 9 -10.89 29.44 21.01
CA LEU A 9 -10.63 30.74 20.39
C LEU A 9 -11.78 31.07 19.45
N GLU A 10 -12.23 32.30 19.43
CA GLU A 10 -13.24 32.81 18.53
C GLU A 10 -12.72 34.06 17.84
N GLY A 11 -12.86 34.12 16.51
CA GLY A 11 -12.37 35.24 15.72
C GLY A 11 -12.77 35.17 14.26
N ALA A 12 -12.67 36.28 13.56
CA ALA A 12 -12.88 36.35 12.13
C ALA A 12 -11.60 35.93 11.37
N ILE A 13 -11.76 35.16 10.32
CA ILE A 13 -10.65 34.78 9.44
C ILE A 13 -10.27 35.97 8.58
N GLU A 14 -9.05 36.45 8.75
CA GLU A 14 -8.49 37.51 7.90
C GLU A 14 -8.04 36.96 6.56
N SER A 15 -7.28 35.87 6.58
CA SER A 15 -6.80 35.21 5.36
C SER A 15 -6.75 33.70 5.48
N VAL A 16 -6.98 33.01 4.36
CA VAL A 16 -6.68 31.59 4.18
C VAL A 16 -5.33 31.49 3.47
N VAL A 17 -4.30 31.18 4.26
CA VAL A 17 -2.91 31.12 3.77
C VAL A 17 -2.67 29.90 2.90
N PHE A 18 -3.27 28.77 3.27
CA PHE A 18 -3.15 27.50 2.55
C PHE A 18 -4.36 26.61 2.81
N ARG A 19 -4.77 25.87 1.79
CA ARG A 19 -5.75 24.79 1.91
C ARG A 19 -5.41 23.64 0.98
N ASN A 20 -5.50 22.44 1.49
CA ASN A 20 -5.51 21.21 0.71
C ASN A 20 -6.96 20.73 0.60
N ASP A 21 -7.53 20.78 -0.60
CA ASP A 21 -8.94 20.41 -0.83
C ASP A 21 -9.20 18.90 -0.71
N GLU A 22 -8.17 18.05 -0.81
CA GLU A 22 -8.33 16.60 -0.72
C GLU A 22 -8.49 16.09 0.71
N ASN A 23 -7.75 16.68 1.66
CA ASN A 23 -7.77 16.27 3.06
C ASN A 23 -8.34 17.33 4.01
N GLY A 24 -8.68 18.50 3.51
CA GLY A 24 -9.25 19.61 4.28
C GLY A 24 -8.24 20.31 5.20
N TYR A 25 -6.94 20.03 5.10
CA TYR A 25 -5.93 20.73 5.91
C TYR A 25 -5.82 22.19 5.49
N THR A 26 -6.02 23.08 6.45
CA THR A 26 -6.12 24.53 6.22
C THR A 26 -5.22 25.28 7.19
N VAL A 27 -4.57 26.32 6.71
CA VAL A 27 -3.83 27.32 7.48
C VAL A 27 -4.56 28.64 7.34
N ILE A 28 -5.03 29.19 8.45
CA ILE A 28 -5.75 30.47 8.48
C ILE A 28 -5.04 31.46 9.41
N GLU A 29 -5.23 32.72 9.15
CA GLU A 29 -4.88 33.83 10.02
C GLU A 29 -6.16 34.44 10.61
N LEU A 30 -6.22 34.51 11.93
CA LEU A 30 -7.28 35.16 12.69
C LEU A 30 -6.78 36.52 13.16
N ALA A 31 -7.66 37.55 13.14
CA ALA A 31 -7.36 38.82 13.75
C ALA A 31 -7.34 38.69 15.29
N ASP A 32 -6.23 39.06 15.93
CA ASP A 32 -6.04 39.07 17.39
C ASP A 32 -5.54 40.46 17.80
N GLY A 33 -6.46 41.44 17.85
CA GLY A 33 -6.11 42.85 18.09
C GLY A 33 -5.33 43.45 16.92
N ASP A 34 -4.11 43.93 17.17
CA ASP A 34 -3.20 44.46 16.14
C ASP A 34 -2.26 43.38 15.54
N ASP A 35 -2.34 42.13 16.03
CA ASP A 35 -1.54 41.00 15.57
C ASP A 35 -2.42 39.92 14.90
N TYR A 36 -1.75 38.96 14.22
CA TYR A 36 -2.41 37.82 13.59
C TYR A 36 -2.05 36.52 14.30
N LEU A 37 -3.06 35.73 14.61
CA LEU A 37 -2.90 34.37 15.11
C LEU A 37 -3.02 33.34 13.98
N THR A 38 -1.96 32.59 13.74
CA THR A 38 -2.03 31.49 12.78
C THR A 38 -2.68 30.26 13.43
N ALA A 39 -3.78 29.79 12.87
CA ALA A 39 -4.43 28.54 13.24
C ALA A 39 -4.29 27.51 12.10
N VAL A 40 -3.98 26.27 12.48
CA VAL A 40 -3.68 25.19 11.53
C VAL A 40 -4.41 23.92 11.92
N GLY A 41 -4.99 23.22 10.94
CA GLY A 41 -5.68 21.95 11.17
C GLY A 41 -6.56 21.55 10.00
N ILE A 42 -7.20 20.38 10.14
CA ILE A 42 -8.20 19.95 9.18
C ILE A 42 -9.51 20.64 9.53
N MET A 43 -9.98 21.48 8.62
CA MET A 43 -11.15 22.32 8.80
C MET A 43 -12.14 22.13 7.65
N PRO A 44 -13.43 22.42 7.86
CA PRO A 44 -14.38 22.62 6.77
C PRO A 44 -13.86 23.68 5.79
N GLN A 45 -14.49 23.82 4.63
CA GLN A 45 -14.13 24.91 3.75
C GLN A 45 -14.45 26.25 4.44
N VAL A 46 -13.39 27.01 4.68
CA VAL A 46 -13.42 28.34 5.31
C VAL A 46 -12.95 29.39 4.32
N SER A 47 -13.41 30.60 4.49
CA SER A 47 -13.09 31.77 3.65
C SER A 47 -12.75 32.98 4.52
N SER A 48 -12.01 33.95 3.95
CA SER A 48 -11.78 35.23 4.59
C SER A 48 -13.13 35.88 4.91
N GLY A 49 -13.29 36.37 6.15
CA GLY A 49 -14.53 36.94 6.66
C GLY A 49 -15.44 35.95 7.41
N ASP A 50 -15.16 34.65 7.39
CA ASP A 50 -15.88 33.70 8.24
C ASP A 50 -15.51 33.92 9.71
N VAL A 51 -16.51 33.92 10.58
CA VAL A 51 -16.29 33.89 12.04
C VAL A 51 -16.20 32.44 12.48
N VAL A 52 -15.07 32.08 13.07
CA VAL A 52 -14.82 30.70 13.50
C VAL A 52 -14.61 30.63 15.00
N LYS A 53 -15.14 29.56 15.61
CA LYS A 53 -14.85 29.14 16.95
C LYS A 53 -13.98 27.89 16.89
N LEU A 54 -12.74 28.02 17.28
CA LEU A 54 -11.72 26.97 17.21
C LEU A 54 -11.52 26.35 18.59
N THR A 55 -11.56 25.03 18.66
CA THR A 55 -11.16 24.29 19.85
C THR A 55 -9.86 23.54 19.54
N GLY A 56 -8.83 23.73 20.35
CA GLY A 56 -7.53 23.14 20.09
C GLY A 56 -6.51 23.47 21.17
N LYS A 57 -5.24 23.43 20.79
CA LYS A 57 -4.14 23.77 21.69
C LYS A 57 -3.05 24.57 20.98
N TYR A 58 -2.37 25.45 21.73
CA TYR A 58 -1.19 26.08 21.17
C TYR A 58 -0.06 25.10 20.97
N THR A 59 0.56 25.21 19.82
CA THR A 59 1.77 24.47 19.44
C THR A 59 2.81 25.44 18.93
N ASN A 60 4.07 25.18 19.21
CA ASN A 60 5.16 25.97 18.63
C ASN A 60 5.65 25.26 17.37
N HIS A 61 5.40 25.89 16.22
CA HIS A 61 5.96 25.42 14.97
C HIS A 61 7.40 25.93 14.83
N PRO A 62 8.38 25.06 14.48
CA PRO A 62 9.79 25.47 14.43
C PRO A 62 10.10 26.63 13.49
N SER A 63 9.29 26.83 12.43
CA SER A 63 9.51 27.85 11.40
C SER A 63 8.49 29.00 11.40
N TYR A 64 7.32 28.82 12.05
CA TYR A 64 6.22 29.80 12.04
C TYR A 64 5.82 30.26 13.42
N GLY A 65 6.62 29.88 14.44
CA GLY A 65 6.37 30.29 15.80
C GLY A 65 5.11 29.66 16.42
N ARG A 66 4.47 30.39 17.29
CA ARG A 66 3.29 29.94 18.01
C ARG A 66 2.10 29.86 17.07
N GLN A 67 1.51 28.66 16.96
CA GLN A 67 0.32 28.39 16.15
C GLN A 67 -0.75 27.71 17.01
N PHE A 68 -2.00 27.85 16.65
CA PHE A 68 -3.10 27.15 17.28
C PHE A 68 -3.44 25.91 16.46
N ALA A 69 -3.13 24.72 16.99
CA ALA A 69 -3.47 23.45 16.37
C ALA A 69 -4.95 23.15 16.62
N VAL A 70 -5.76 23.28 15.58
CA VAL A 70 -7.20 23.14 15.62
C VAL A 70 -7.58 21.66 15.61
N GLN A 71 -8.40 21.25 16.56
CA GLN A 71 -9.03 19.93 16.61
C GLN A 71 -10.49 20.00 16.14
N ILE A 72 -11.21 21.07 16.53
CA ILE A 72 -12.59 21.33 16.13
C ILE A 72 -12.66 22.75 15.61
N CYS A 73 -13.27 22.94 14.44
CA CYS A 73 -13.54 24.24 13.85
C CYS A 73 -15.04 24.38 13.64
N GLU A 74 -15.67 25.28 14.39
CA GLU A 74 -17.05 25.70 14.21
C GLU A 74 -17.05 27.03 13.47
N ILE A 75 -17.76 27.10 12.34
CA ILE A 75 -17.93 28.34 11.58
C ILE A 75 -19.32 28.89 11.93
N SER A 76 -19.41 30.09 12.39
CA SER A 76 -20.67 30.77 12.52
C SER A 76 -21.14 31.21 11.14
N ARG A 77 -22.37 30.84 10.73
CA ARG A 77 -22.92 31.38 9.49
C ARG A 77 -23.07 32.89 9.64
N PRO A 78 -22.63 33.66 8.64
CA PRO A 78 -22.91 35.09 8.67
C PRO A 78 -24.42 35.28 8.60
N THR A 79 -24.96 36.07 9.54
CA THR A 79 -26.38 36.32 9.73
C THR A 79 -26.80 37.71 9.25
N ASP A 80 -25.89 38.65 9.21
CA ASP A 80 -26.17 39.98 8.69
C ASP A 80 -25.77 40.17 7.23
N ALA A 81 -26.39 41.10 6.55
CA ALA A 81 -26.22 41.35 5.11
C ALA A 81 -24.75 41.75 4.75
N ALA A 82 -24.03 42.43 5.64
CA ALA A 82 -22.66 42.89 5.39
C ALA A 82 -21.69 41.72 5.43
N ASP A 83 -21.82 40.80 6.40
CA ASP A 83 -21.00 39.62 6.53
C ASP A 83 -21.33 38.60 5.43
N ILE A 84 -22.61 38.45 5.03
CA ILE A 84 -23.00 37.61 3.88
C ILE A 84 -22.35 38.14 2.61
N LEU A 85 -22.35 39.48 2.40
CA LEU A 85 -21.69 40.06 1.25
C LEU A 85 -20.18 39.80 1.23
N ARG A 86 -19.51 39.91 2.41
CA ARG A 86 -18.09 39.63 2.55
C ARG A 86 -17.77 38.16 2.26
N TYR A 87 -18.57 37.26 2.83
CA TYR A 87 -18.47 35.81 2.60
C TYR A 87 -18.61 35.45 1.12
N LEU A 88 -19.63 35.91 0.45
CA LEU A 88 -19.85 35.61 -0.97
C LEU A 88 -18.81 36.28 -1.89
N SER A 89 -18.27 37.43 -1.49
CA SER A 89 -17.26 38.16 -2.29
C SER A 89 -15.86 37.58 -2.11
N SER A 90 -15.59 36.78 -1.07
CA SER A 90 -14.28 36.15 -0.82
C SER A 90 -13.94 34.99 -1.75
N GLY A 91 -14.90 34.55 -2.60
CA GLY A 91 -14.73 33.39 -3.48
C GLY A 91 -15.14 32.06 -2.83
N ALA A 92 -15.82 32.08 -1.68
CA ALA A 92 -16.33 30.91 -0.97
C ALA A 92 -17.21 29.99 -1.86
N ILE A 93 -17.83 30.56 -2.88
CA ILE A 93 -18.59 29.84 -3.90
C ILE A 93 -17.99 30.18 -5.27
N LYS A 94 -17.44 29.17 -5.97
CA LYS A 94 -16.85 29.37 -7.30
C LYS A 94 -17.89 29.91 -8.28
N GLY A 95 -17.57 31.03 -8.90
CA GLY A 95 -18.46 31.69 -9.87
C GLY A 95 -19.27 32.84 -9.28
N ILE A 96 -19.26 33.09 -7.99
CA ILE A 96 -19.81 34.30 -7.36
C ILE A 96 -18.65 35.28 -7.12
N GLY A 97 -18.56 36.31 -7.95
CA GLY A 97 -17.65 37.44 -7.73
C GLY A 97 -18.36 38.59 -7.02
N THR A 98 -17.61 39.63 -6.63
CA THR A 98 -18.09 40.77 -5.83
C THR A 98 -19.38 41.40 -6.41
N GLN A 99 -19.47 41.59 -7.71
CA GLN A 99 -20.68 42.16 -8.35
C GLN A 99 -21.91 41.24 -8.25
N THR A 100 -21.70 39.92 -8.35
CA THR A 100 -22.78 38.94 -8.20
C THR A 100 -23.23 38.87 -6.74
N ALA A 101 -22.30 38.85 -5.81
CA ALA A 101 -22.57 38.90 -4.38
C ALA A 101 -23.39 40.14 -3.98
N GLN A 102 -22.99 41.32 -4.44
CA GLN A 102 -23.72 42.56 -4.21
C GLN A 102 -25.18 42.51 -4.70
N ARG A 103 -25.43 41.91 -5.90
CA ARG A 103 -26.76 41.74 -6.44
C ARG A 103 -27.60 40.78 -5.64
N LEU A 104 -27.01 39.64 -5.23
CA LEU A 104 -27.69 38.64 -4.40
C LEU A 104 -28.12 39.24 -3.06
N VAL A 105 -27.18 39.89 -2.35
CA VAL A 105 -27.48 40.48 -1.04
C VAL A 105 -28.44 41.66 -1.14
N LYS A 106 -28.35 42.46 -2.19
CA LYS A 106 -29.34 43.56 -2.44
C LYS A 106 -30.75 43.04 -2.63
N GLU A 107 -30.92 41.90 -3.29
CA GLU A 107 -32.24 41.32 -3.58
C GLU A 107 -32.80 40.51 -2.41
N PHE A 108 -31.96 39.73 -1.73
CA PHE A 108 -32.42 38.76 -0.74
C PHE A 108 -32.04 39.13 0.71
N GLY A 109 -31.22 40.17 0.92
CA GLY A 109 -30.79 40.61 2.26
C GLY A 109 -30.18 39.51 3.09
N GLU A 110 -30.60 39.38 4.34
CA GLU A 110 -30.17 38.34 5.28
C GLU A 110 -30.58 36.91 4.87
N ALA A 111 -31.63 36.78 4.00
CA ALA A 111 -32.06 35.48 3.52
C ALA A 111 -31.22 34.96 2.33
N THR A 112 -30.19 35.70 1.90
CA THR A 112 -29.40 35.36 0.68
C THR A 112 -28.86 33.95 0.70
N LEU A 113 -28.26 33.50 1.81
CA LEU A 113 -27.69 32.15 1.91
C LEU A 113 -28.76 31.07 1.89
N ASP A 114 -29.89 31.28 2.54
CA ASP A 114 -31.03 30.35 2.52
C ASP A 114 -31.63 30.22 1.13
N VAL A 115 -31.81 31.33 0.42
CA VAL A 115 -32.33 31.36 -0.96
C VAL A 115 -31.33 30.69 -1.91
N LEU A 116 -30.05 30.96 -1.78
CA LEU A 116 -28.97 30.28 -2.57
C LEU A 116 -28.98 28.76 -2.36
N GLU A 117 -29.17 28.33 -1.13
CA GLU A 117 -29.11 26.90 -0.76
C GLU A 117 -30.38 26.15 -1.21
N ASN A 118 -31.57 26.73 -0.96
CA ASN A 118 -32.85 26.01 -1.04
C ASN A 118 -33.77 26.44 -2.18
N GLN A 119 -33.54 27.58 -2.82
CA GLN A 119 -34.39 28.15 -3.84
C GLN A 119 -33.59 28.65 -5.07
N PRO A 120 -32.80 27.75 -5.73
CA PRO A 120 -31.95 28.15 -6.87
C PRO A 120 -32.71 28.72 -8.04
N GLU A 121 -34.00 28.38 -8.21
CA GLU A 121 -34.88 28.95 -9.22
C GLU A 121 -35.10 30.45 -9.03
N ARG A 122 -35.14 30.95 -7.79
CA ARG A 122 -35.24 32.40 -7.51
C ARG A 122 -33.91 33.11 -7.82
N VAL A 123 -32.80 32.45 -7.57
CA VAL A 123 -31.45 32.96 -7.89
C VAL A 123 -31.28 33.06 -9.42
N ALA A 124 -31.83 32.12 -10.18
CA ALA A 124 -31.80 32.11 -11.64
C ALA A 124 -32.63 33.25 -12.28
N MET A 125 -33.55 33.87 -11.54
CA MET A 125 -34.32 35.04 -12.03
C MET A 125 -33.46 36.31 -12.08
N LEU A 126 -32.31 36.33 -11.41
CA LEU A 126 -31.42 37.48 -11.42
C LEU A 126 -30.65 37.60 -12.75
N LYS A 127 -30.59 38.80 -13.29
CA LYS A 127 -29.91 39.07 -14.58
C LYS A 127 -28.44 38.62 -14.54
N GLY A 128 -28.08 37.70 -15.43
CA GLY A 128 -26.70 37.20 -15.58
C GLY A 128 -26.37 35.91 -14.78
N ILE A 129 -27.39 35.29 -14.16
CA ILE A 129 -27.27 33.97 -13.54
C ILE A 129 -28.18 33.01 -14.32
N SER A 130 -27.59 31.98 -14.94
CA SER A 130 -28.37 30.91 -15.58
C SER A 130 -28.86 29.90 -14.55
N SER A 131 -29.93 29.14 -14.88
CA SER A 131 -30.45 28.08 -14.03
C SER A 131 -29.35 27.10 -13.63
N GLN A 132 -28.48 26.72 -14.58
CA GLN A 132 -27.34 25.82 -14.30
C GLN A 132 -26.37 26.41 -13.26
N LYS A 133 -26.02 27.71 -13.37
CA LYS A 133 -25.17 28.39 -12.39
C LYS A 133 -25.82 28.48 -11.01
N ALA A 134 -27.11 28.74 -10.95
CA ALA A 134 -27.85 28.80 -9.69
C ALA A 134 -27.88 27.44 -8.98
N GLU A 135 -28.07 26.36 -9.74
CA GLU A 135 -27.97 24.99 -9.23
C GLU A 135 -26.56 24.66 -8.75
N ASP A 136 -25.51 25.05 -9.49
CA ASP A 136 -24.13 24.85 -9.12
C ASP A 136 -23.79 25.60 -7.81
N PHE A 137 -24.28 26.81 -7.63
CA PHE A 137 -24.11 27.57 -6.37
C PHE A 137 -24.81 26.89 -5.19
N SER A 138 -26.06 26.45 -5.37
CA SER A 138 -26.80 25.68 -4.37
C SER A 138 -26.08 24.41 -3.99
N LYS A 139 -25.56 23.65 -4.98
CA LYS A 139 -24.82 22.42 -4.75
C LYS A 139 -23.54 22.64 -3.97
N GLN A 140 -22.75 23.67 -4.30
CA GLN A 140 -21.52 24.02 -3.57
C GLN A 140 -21.82 24.40 -2.12
N LEU A 141 -22.86 25.22 -1.88
CA LEU A 141 -23.24 25.65 -0.54
C LEU A 141 -23.71 24.47 0.33
N LYS A 142 -24.51 23.55 -0.24
CA LYS A 142 -24.95 22.32 0.43
C LYS A 142 -23.77 21.39 0.76
N GLN A 143 -22.78 21.28 -0.14
CA GLN A 143 -21.58 20.48 0.11
C GLN A 143 -20.80 21.03 1.30
N ASN A 144 -20.54 22.34 1.33
CA ASN A 144 -19.79 22.98 2.42
C ASN A 144 -20.47 22.80 3.78
N THR A 145 -21.79 22.98 3.81
CA THR A 145 -22.59 22.77 5.02
C THR A 145 -22.59 21.31 5.46
N GLY A 146 -22.71 20.38 4.53
CA GLY A 146 -22.78 18.95 4.81
C GLY A 146 -21.50 18.38 5.40
N VAL A 147 -20.33 18.73 4.84
CA VAL A 147 -19.03 18.31 5.39
C VAL A 147 -18.87 18.80 6.81
N ARG A 148 -19.22 20.05 7.08
CA ARG A 148 -19.14 20.63 8.42
C ARG A 148 -20.03 19.90 9.43
N THR A 149 -21.30 19.67 9.07
CA THR A 149 -22.24 18.93 9.93
C THR A 149 -21.71 17.55 10.25
N LEU A 150 -21.13 16.86 9.26
CA LEU A 150 -20.52 15.54 9.46
C LEU A 150 -19.29 15.60 10.38
N MET A 151 -18.41 16.58 10.21
CA MET A 151 -17.23 16.73 11.07
C MET A 151 -17.62 16.97 12.53
N LEU A 152 -18.61 17.80 12.80
CA LEU A 152 -19.14 18.05 14.15
C LEU A 152 -19.75 16.76 14.71
N PHE A 153 -20.60 16.09 13.94
CA PHE A 153 -21.23 14.84 14.37
C PHE A 153 -20.20 13.75 14.68
N LEU A 154 -19.24 13.50 13.78
CA LEU A 154 -18.23 12.46 13.95
C LEU A 154 -17.14 12.84 14.98
N GLY A 155 -16.89 14.14 15.16
CA GLY A 155 -15.96 14.66 16.17
C GLY A 155 -16.36 14.29 17.60
N GLU A 156 -17.67 14.24 17.91
CA GLU A 156 -18.18 13.76 19.21
C GLU A 156 -17.78 12.31 19.51
N TYR A 157 -17.49 11.53 18.47
CA TYR A 157 -17.08 10.13 18.56
C TYR A 157 -15.57 9.93 18.41
N GLY A 158 -14.80 11.01 18.34
CA GLY A 158 -13.34 10.95 18.20
C GLY A 158 -12.85 10.52 16.81
N ILE A 159 -13.72 10.55 15.79
CA ILE A 159 -13.37 10.26 14.42
C ILE A 159 -12.72 11.50 13.79
N SER A 160 -11.60 11.31 13.11
CA SER A 160 -10.81 12.42 12.57
C SER A 160 -11.53 13.19 11.47
N ASN A 161 -11.20 14.48 11.34
CA ASN A 161 -11.72 15.32 10.25
C ASN A 161 -11.35 14.80 8.86
N THR A 162 -10.15 14.19 8.71
CA THR A 162 -9.74 13.52 7.45
C THR A 162 -10.71 12.40 7.07
N ALA A 163 -11.07 11.54 8.03
CA ALA A 163 -12.05 10.50 7.81
C ALA A 163 -13.43 11.08 7.43
N SER A 164 -13.83 12.16 8.11
CA SER A 164 -15.11 12.86 7.82
C SER A 164 -15.18 13.37 6.38
N VAL A 165 -14.09 13.95 5.86
CA VAL A 165 -14.04 14.41 4.45
C VAL A 165 -14.17 13.21 3.48
N LYS A 166 -13.45 12.13 3.72
CA LYS A 166 -13.54 10.91 2.90
C LYS A 166 -14.95 10.30 2.92
N ILE A 167 -15.56 10.22 4.10
CA ILE A 167 -16.93 9.73 4.28
C ILE A 167 -17.94 10.61 3.54
N PHE A 168 -17.79 11.93 3.65
CA PHE A 168 -18.67 12.85 2.93
C PHE A 168 -18.54 12.72 1.41
N ASN A 169 -17.31 12.59 0.91
CA ASN A 169 -17.07 12.38 -0.52
C ASN A 169 -17.69 11.07 -1.02
N ALA A 170 -17.71 10.01 -0.17
CA ALA A 170 -18.29 8.72 -0.52
C ALA A 170 -19.84 8.72 -0.49
N TYR A 171 -20.44 9.33 0.53
CA TYR A 171 -21.90 9.20 0.79
C TYR A 171 -22.69 10.50 0.54
N GLY A 172 -22.02 11.61 0.33
CA GLY A 172 -22.64 12.90 0.01
C GLY A 172 -23.39 13.58 1.18
N PRO A 173 -24.28 14.54 0.89
CA PRO A 173 -24.93 15.38 1.90
C PRO A 173 -25.80 14.64 2.92
N SER A 174 -26.35 13.49 2.56
CA SER A 174 -27.21 12.67 3.44
C SER A 174 -26.44 11.72 4.35
N CYS A 175 -25.09 11.84 4.41
CA CYS A 175 -24.24 10.91 5.14
C CYS A 175 -24.56 10.81 6.65
N VAL A 176 -24.93 11.92 7.31
CA VAL A 176 -25.29 11.91 8.73
C VAL A 176 -26.53 11.05 8.98
N ASP A 177 -27.58 11.19 8.15
CA ASP A 177 -28.79 10.39 8.28
C ASP A 177 -28.54 8.92 7.95
N LEU A 178 -27.68 8.65 6.98
CA LEU A 178 -27.26 7.28 6.66
C LEU A 178 -26.47 6.66 7.82
N ILE A 179 -25.55 7.40 8.44
CA ILE A 179 -24.78 6.92 9.58
C ILE A 179 -25.66 6.68 10.80
N LYS A 180 -26.63 7.56 11.08
CA LYS A 180 -27.59 7.33 12.18
C LYS A 180 -28.43 6.09 11.98
N LYS A 181 -28.83 5.78 10.74
CA LYS A 181 -29.58 4.56 10.40
C LYS A 181 -28.67 3.32 10.42
N ASN A 182 -27.46 3.44 9.94
CA ASN A 182 -26.48 2.36 9.84
C ASN A 182 -25.05 2.89 10.10
N PRO A 183 -24.59 2.97 11.35
CA PRO A 183 -23.23 3.41 11.67
C PRO A 183 -22.14 2.53 11.07
N TYR A 184 -22.43 1.28 10.74
CA TYR A 184 -21.45 0.31 10.26
C TYR A 184 -21.02 0.56 8.80
N ILE A 185 -21.68 1.47 8.06
CA ILE A 185 -21.18 1.91 6.77
C ILE A 185 -19.78 2.55 6.89
N LEU A 186 -19.44 3.06 8.08
CA LEU A 186 -18.14 3.63 8.38
C LEU A 186 -17.00 2.59 8.37
N CYS A 187 -17.33 1.30 8.54
CA CYS A 187 -16.37 0.20 8.55
C CYS A 187 -16.19 -0.46 7.16
N GLN A 188 -17.05 -0.13 6.19
CA GLN A 188 -17.06 -0.74 4.85
C GLN A 188 -16.07 -0.12 3.88
N GLY A 189 -15.62 1.12 4.15
CA GLY A 189 -14.64 1.84 3.34
C GLY A 189 -13.28 1.96 4.04
N ASP A 190 -12.27 2.42 3.30
CA ASP A 190 -10.94 2.72 3.89
C ASP A 190 -10.92 4.09 4.59
N PHE A 191 -11.92 4.28 5.47
CA PHE A 191 -12.06 5.52 6.25
C PHE A 191 -11.24 5.50 7.54
N GLY A 192 -10.63 4.35 7.90
CA GLY A 192 -9.86 4.19 9.13
C GLY A 192 -10.74 4.17 10.40
N VAL A 193 -12.04 3.92 10.27
CA VAL A 193 -12.99 3.80 11.41
C VAL A 193 -13.08 2.34 11.82
N SER A 194 -12.85 2.07 13.12
CA SER A 194 -12.94 0.72 13.67
C SER A 194 -14.39 0.27 13.90
N PHE A 195 -14.60 -1.04 13.97
CA PHE A 195 -15.93 -1.58 14.28
C PHE A 195 -16.41 -1.16 15.68
N GLU A 196 -15.49 -1.05 16.65
CA GLU A 196 -15.80 -0.58 18.00
C GLU A 196 -16.29 0.88 17.99
N SER A 197 -15.72 1.74 17.14
CA SER A 197 -16.18 3.13 16.98
C SER A 197 -17.59 3.18 16.39
N ALA A 198 -17.89 2.33 15.41
CA ALA A 198 -19.24 2.22 14.85
C ALA A 198 -20.25 1.65 15.86
N ASP A 199 -19.86 0.64 16.65
CA ASP A 199 -20.68 0.10 17.76
C ASP A 199 -20.98 1.16 18.82
N PHE A 200 -20.03 2.06 19.11
CA PHE A 200 -20.24 3.14 20.04
C PHE A 200 -21.27 4.16 19.52
N ILE A 201 -21.23 4.49 18.22
CA ILE A 201 -22.26 5.32 17.58
C ILE A 201 -23.62 4.60 17.60
N ALA A 202 -23.66 3.32 17.20
CA ALA A 202 -24.89 2.52 17.20
C ALA A 202 -25.58 2.49 18.58
N LYS A 203 -24.80 2.34 19.63
CA LYS A 203 -25.29 2.37 21.01
C LYS A 203 -25.88 3.72 21.40
N LYS A 204 -25.26 4.84 21.00
CA LYS A 204 -25.79 6.18 21.24
C LYS A 204 -27.05 6.47 20.44
N GLU A 205 -27.13 5.98 19.21
CA GLU A 205 -28.33 6.08 18.36
C GLU A 205 -29.40 5.03 18.73
N LYS A 206 -29.20 4.26 19.82
CA LYS A 206 -30.13 3.28 20.37
C LYS A 206 -30.49 2.13 19.42
N LEU A 207 -29.54 1.74 18.57
CA LEU A 207 -29.68 0.52 17.76
C LEU A 207 -29.56 -0.73 18.65
N GLU A 208 -30.40 -1.72 18.39
CA GLU A 208 -30.39 -2.99 19.16
C GLU A 208 -29.06 -3.74 18.92
N PRO A 209 -28.46 -4.32 19.99
CA PRO A 209 -27.18 -5.04 19.90
C PRO A 209 -27.23 -6.26 18.96
N ASP A 210 -28.39 -6.87 18.76
CA ASP A 210 -28.63 -8.00 17.86
C ASP A 210 -29.34 -7.60 16.56
N SER A 211 -29.24 -6.31 16.18
CA SER A 211 -29.82 -5.84 14.92
C SER A 211 -29.18 -6.53 13.72
N ASN A 212 -29.99 -6.84 12.71
CA ASN A 212 -29.54 -7.45 11.44
C ASN A 212 -28.40 -6.62 10.80
N VAL A 213 -28.52 -5.29 10.86
CA VAL A 213 -27.50 -4.35 10.34
C VAL A 213 -26.14 -4.58 11.01
N ARG A 214 -26.11 -4.75 12.34
CA ARG A 214 -24.87 -5.01 13.08
C ARG A 214 -24.29 -6.38 12.77
N MET A 215 -25.12 -7.41 12.72
CA MET A 215 -24.69 -8.78 12.40
C MET A 215 -24.08 -8.85 10.99
N ARG A 216 -24.78 -8.31 9.98
CA ARG A 216 -24.28 -8.24 8.60
C ARG A 216 -22.94 -7.52 8.50
N ALA A 217 -22.83 -6.36 9.13
CA ALA A 217 -21.59 -5.59 9.13
C ALA A 217 -20.44 -6.32 9.84
N GLY A 218 -20.71 -6.99 10.94
CA GLY A 218 -19.71 -7.77 11.67
C GLY A 218 -19.17 -8.96 10.88
N ILE A 219 -20.03 -9.68 10.18
CA ILE A 219 -19.63 -10.80 9.30
C ILE A 219 -18.74 -10.29 8.18
N VAL A 220 -19.14 -9.21 7.50
CA VAL A 220 -18.34 -8.56 6.43
C VAL A 220 -17.01 -8.03 6.96
N TYR A 221 -17.01 -7.38 8.13
CA TYR A 221 -15.80 -6.88 8.78
C TYR A 221 -14.78 -7.99 9.06
N ILE A 222 -15.24 -9.15 9.54
CA ILE A 222 -14.38 -10.32 9.78
C ILE A 222 -13.77 -10.83 8.47
N LEU A 223 -14.55 -10.91 7.40
CA LEU A 223 -14.04 -11.31 6.09
C LEU A 223 -12.96 -10.33 5.59
N HIS A 224 -13.23 -9.03 5.60
CA HIS A 224 -12.23 -8.01 5.18
C HIS A 224 -10.99 -7.97 6.09
N HIS A 225 -11.17 -8.20 7.41
CA HIS A 225 -10.02 -8.34 8.31
C HIS A 225 -9.14 -9.53 7.92
N ASN A 226 -9.74 -10.63 7.48
CA ASN A 226 -9.02 -11.82 7.03
C ASN A 226 -8.43 -11.67 5.62
N GLU A 227 -8.98 -10.83 4.76
CA GLU A 227 -8.34 -10.44 3.50
C GLU A 227 -6.97 -9.77 3.75
N ARG A 228 -6.88 -8.89 4.76
CA ARG A 228 -5.60 -8.28 5.18
C ARG A 228 -4.60 -9.31 5.72
N ASN A 229 -5.08 -10.48 6.15
CA ASN A 229 -4.25 -11.63 6.52
C ASN A 229 -3.95 -12.57 5.34
N GLY A 230 -4.37 -12.19 4.13
CA GLY A 230 -4.13 -12.89 2.88
C GLY A 230 -5.16 -13.96 2.51
N HIS A 231 -6.28 -14.08 3.23
CA HIS A 231 -7.37 -15.00 2.87
C HIS A 231 -8.28 -14.36 1.83
N THR A 232 -8.84 -15.15 0.90
CA THR A 232 -9.90 -14.72 -0.02
C THR A 232 -11.29 -15.18 0.44
N CYS A 233 -11.32 -16.18 1.31
CA CYS A 233 -12.52 -16.78 1.86
C CYS A 233 -12.25 -17.37 3.24
N LEU A 234 -13.32 -17.74 3.95
CA LEU A 234 -13.23 -18.50 5.21
C LEU A 234 -14.15 -19.72 5.18
N PRO A 235 -13.77 -20.84 5.86
CA PRO A 235 -14.70 -21.95 6.10
C PRO A 235 -15.95 -21.44 6.81
N LYS A 236 -17.16 -21.83 6.34
CA LYS A 236 -18.45 -21.33 6.85
C LYS A 236 -18.58 -21.52 8.35
N GLU A 237 -18.24 -22.70 8.85
CA GLU A 237 -18.32 -23.01 10.29
C GLU A 237 -17.36 -22.12 11.12
N LYS A 238 -16.15 -21.87 10.58
CA LYS A 238 -15.17 -20.99 11.24
C LYS A 238 -15.65 -19.54 11.24
N LEU A 239 -16.19 -19.06 10.11
CA LEU A 239 -16.75 -17.72 10.02
C LEU A 239 -17.90 -17.53 10.99
N LEU A 240 -18.84 -18.50 11.06
CA LEU A 240 -19.95 -18.47 12.00
C LEU A 240 -19.46 -18.37 13.45
N LYS A 241 -18.53 -19.25 13.85
CA LYS A 241 -17.98 -19.25 15.21
C LYS A 241 -17.30 -17.92 15.55
N VAL A 242 -16.42 -17.43 14.69
CA VAL A 242 -15.69 -16.18 14.94
C VAL A 242 -16.65 -14.98 14.96
N SER A 243 -17.70 -15.00 14.13
CA SER A 243 -18.72 -13.94 14.11
C SER A 243 -19.56 -13.94 15.39
N THR A 244 -19.96 -15.12 15.88
CA THR A 244 -20.65 -15.30 17.15
C THR A 244 -19.81 -14.75 18.32
N ASP A 245 -18.55 -15.17 18.40
CA ASP A 245 -17.62 -14.73 19.46
C ASP A 245 -17.36 -13.21 19.38
N PHE A 246 -17.15 -12.66 18.17
CA PHE A 246 -16.86 -11.25 17.98
C PHE A 246 -18.06 -10.33 18.29
N LEU A 247 -19.25 -10.72 17.86
CA LEU A 247 -20.47 -9.93 18.06
C LEU A 247 -21.06 -10.10 19.46
N GLY A 248 -20.76 -11.21 20.14
CA GLY A 248 -21.36 -11.57 21.43
C GLY A 248 -22.85 -11.86 21.32
N ILE A 249 -23.31 -12.42 20.20
CA ILE A 249 -24.72 -12.73 19.89
C ILE A 249 -24.87 -14.23 19.77
N ASP A 250 -26.09 -14.73 20.01
CA ASP A 250 -26.43 -16.14 19.84
C ASP A 250 -26.09 -16.65 18.44
N GLY A 251 -25.43 -17.80 18.36
CA GLY A 251 -25.00 -18.42 17.12
C GLY A 251 -26.14 -18.77 16.16
N GLU A 252 -27.34 -19.06 16.63
CA GLU A 252 -28.52 -19.32 15.78
C GLU A 252 -28.90 -18.04 15.01
N LYS A 253 -28.99 -16.89 15.70
CA LYS A 253 -29.27 -15.59 15.05
C LYS A 253 -28.22 -15.19 14.03
N VAL A 254 -26.92 -15.37 14.34
CA VAL A 254 -25.83 -15.08 13.41
C VAL A 254 -25.88 -16.01 12.21
N SER A 255 -26.27 -17.29 12.42
CA SER A 255 -26.44 -18.26 11.34
C SER A 255 -27.59 -17.87 10.40
N GLU A 256 -28.73 -17.50 10.95
CA GLU A 256 -29.89 -17.02 10.18
C GLU A 256 -29.53 -15.80 9.35
N CYS A 257 -28.87 -14.81 9.96
CA CYS A 257 -28.37 -13.62 9.25
C CYS A 257 -27.40 -13.98 8.12
N MET A 258 -26.49 -14.95 8.35
CA MET A 258 -25.56 -15.41 7.31
C MET A 258 -26.29 -16.09 6.15
N GLU A 259 -27.32 -16.92 6.41
CA GLU A 259 -28.14 -17.52 5.35
C GLU A 259 -28.91 -16.46 4.55
N GLU A 260 -29.44 -15.42 5.19
CA GLU A 260 -30.03 -14.27 4.49
C GLU A 260 -29.03 -13.60 3.56
N MET A 261 -27.79 -13.37 4.04
CA MET A 261 -26.72 -12.76 3.25
C MET A 261 -26.26 -13.63 2.07
N LEU A 262 -26.35 -14.94 2.22
CA LEU A 262 -26.11 -15.87 1.12
C LEU A 262 -27.25 -15.86 0.10
N PHE A 263 -28.49 -15.75 0.58
CA PHE A 263 -29.67 -15.69 -0.28
C PHE A 263 -29.72 -14.40 -1.12
N ASP A 264 -29.44 -13.24 -0.52
CA ASP A 264 -29.42 -11.96 -1.20
C ASP A 264 -28.10 -11.67 -1.97
N ARG A 265 -27.19 -12.65 -1.96
CA ARG A 265 -25.86 -12.57 -2.61
C ARG A 265 -24.93 -11.48 -2.08
N SER A 266 -25.16 -10.99 -0.88
CA SER A 266 -24.18 -10.16 -0.16
C SER A 266 -22.94 -10.94 0.25
N LEU A 267 -23.07 -12.29 0.29
CA LEU A 267 -21.99 -13.25 0.43
C LEU A 267 -22.17 -14.37 -0.59
N ILE A 268 -21.08 -15.03 -0.95
CA ILE A 268 -21.11 -16.20 -1.85
C ILE A 268 -20.61 -17.42 -1.08
N GLU A 269 -21.40 -18.50 -1.07
CA GLU A 269 -20.95 -19.81 -0.60
C GLU A 269 -20.46 -20.63 -1.77
N ASP A 270 -19.28 -21.22 -1.64
CA ASP A 270 -18.74 -22.16 -2.62
C ASP A 270 -17.99 -23.30 -1.91
N LYS A 271 -17.73 -24.39 -2.65
CA LYS A 271 -17.04 -25.57 -2.12
C LYS A 271 -15.58 -25.56 -2.53
N ILE A 272 -14.69 -25.78 -1.58
CA ILE A 272 -13.24 -25.99 -1.78
C ILE A 272 -12.89 -27.29 -1.08
N ASP A 273 -12.30 -28.24 -1.80
CA ASP A 273 -11.99 -29.59 -1.27
C ASP A 273 -13.21 -30.24 -0.58
N GLY A 274 -14.43 -30.06 -1.12
CA GLY A 274 -15.69 -30.60 -0.61
C GLY A 274 -16.25 -29.89 0.62
N LYS A 275 -15.59 -28.90 1.19
CA LYS A 275 -16.05 -28.09 2.35
C LYS A 275 -16.64 -26.77 1.89
N LYS A 276 -17.60 -26.25 2.66
CA LYS A 276 -18.24 -24.96 2.40
C LYS A 276 -17.39 -23.80 2.87
N PHE A 277 -17.13 -22.84 1.95
CA PHE A 277 -16.44 -21.60 2.20
C PHE A 277 -17.32 -20.41 1.85
N VAL A 278 -17.13 -19.31 2.55
CA VAL A 278 -17.85 -18.05 2.32
C VAL A 278 -16.87 -16.98 1.85
N PHE A 279 -17.25 -16.30 0.78
CA PHE A 279 -16.48 -15.28 0.10
C PHE A 279 -17.19 -13.94 0.12
N PRO A 280 -16.46 -12.81 0.14
CA PRO A 280 -16.95 -11.55 -0.39
C PRO A 280 -17.21 -11.69 -1.90
N PRO A 281 -18.32 -11.14 -2.44
CA PRO A 281 -18.70 -11.36 -3.85
C PRO A 281 -17.63 -10.89 -4.86
N ASN A 282 -17.02 -9.72 -4.61
CA ASN A 282 -15.97 -9.16 -5.45
C ASN A 282 -14.75 -10.08 -5.54
N VAL A 283 -14.31 -10.65 -4.42
CA VAL A 283 -13.13 -11.53 -4.37
C VAL A 283 -13.42 -12.87 -5.07
N HIS A 284 -14.61 -13.43 -4.85
CA HIS A 284 -15.05 -14.63 -5.56
C HIS A 284 -15.03 -14.44 -7.08
N LEU A 285 -15.61 -13.33 -7.56
CA LEU A 285 -15.63 -12.98 -8.98
C LEU A 285 -14.22 -12.80 -9.55
N CYS A 286 -13.31 -12.15 -8.79
CA CYS A 286 -11.91 -12.00 -9.19
C CYS A 286 -11.24 -13.36 -9.43
N GLU A 287 -11.33 -14.29 -8.48
CA GLU A 287 -10.70 -15.61 -8.63
C GLU A 287 -11.32 -16.44 -9.76
N MET A 288 -12.65 -16.39 -9.91
CA MET A 288 -13.32 -17.05 -11.04
C MET A 288 -12.88 -16.46 -12.40
N TYR A 289 -12.77 -15.13 -12.48
CA TYR A 289 -12.31 -14.47 -13.70
C TYR A 289 -10.86 -14.86 -14.04
N ILE A 290 -9.95 -14.88 -13.07
CA ILE A 290 -8.58 -15.34 -13.27
C ILE A 290 -8.58 -16.78 -13.79
N ALA A 291 -9.32 -17.69 -13.16
CA ALA A 291 -9.39 -19.08 -13.57
C ALA A 291 -9.90 -19.25 -15.01
N SER A 292 -10.98 -18.54 -15.36
CA SER A 292 -11.55 -18.55 -16.71
C SER A 292 -10.53 -18.05 -17.76
N ARG A 293 -9.88 -16.91 -17.49
CA ARG A 293 -8.88 -16.34 -18.42
C ARG A 293 -7.66 -17.24 -18.61
N ILE A 294 -7.18 -17.88 -17.55
CA ILE A 294 -6.08 -18.85 -17.62
C ILE A 294 -6.46 -20.03 -18.51
N LYS A 295 -7.66 -20.60 -18.31
CA LYS A 295 -8.15 -21.69 -19.17
C LYS A 295 -8.22 -21.28 -20.65
N MET A 296 -8.62 -20.03 -20.92
CA MET A 296 -8.60 -19.50 -22.29
C MET A 296 -7.19 -19.40 -22.87
N LEU A 297 -6.20 -18.91 -22.09
CA LEU A 297 -4.81 -18.83 -22.55
C LEU A 297 -4.23 -20.23 -22.85
N LEU A 298 -4.58 -21.23 -22.04
CA LEU A 298 -4.13 -22.60 -22.24
C LEU A 298 -4.81 -23.28 -23.45
N LYS A 299 -6.10 -23.00 -23.66
CA LYS A 299 -6.89 -23.61 -24.75
C LYS A 299 -6.58 -22.99 -26.12
N PHE A 300 -6.23 -21.69 -26.13
CA PHE A 300 -5.95 -20.91 -27.33
C PHE A 300 -4.55 -20.28 -27.26
N PRO A 301 -3.48 -21.08 -27.24
CA PRO A 301 -2.12 -20.58 -27.22
C PRO A 301 -1.81 -19.79 -28.50
N SER A 302 -0.92 -18.82 -28.40
CA SER A 302 -0.39 -18.12 -29.57
C SER A 302 0.39 -19.06 -30.50
N GLU A 303 0.63 -18.59 -31.72
CA GLU A 303 1.39 -19.35 -32.73
C GLU A 303 2.76 -19.78 -32.16
N LYS A 304 3.07 -21.08 -32.33
CA LYS A 304 4.33 -21.67 -31.88
C LYS A 304 5.51 -21.13 -32.68
N ILE A 305 6.57 -20.75 -31.98
CA ILE A 305 7.84 -20.39 -32.64
C ILE A 305 8.47 -21.68 -33.20
N LYS A 306 8.97 -21.64 -34.44
CA LYS A 306 9.59 -22.79 -35.13
C LYS A 306 11.10 -22.80 -34.87
N ASN A 307 11.73 -23.98 -35.07
CA ASN A 307 13.17 -24.17 -34.98
C ASN A 307 13.80 -23.76 -33.62
N ILE A 308 13.10 -24.07 -32.52
CA ILE A 308 13.48 -23.68 -31.18
C ILE A 308 14.88 -24.22 -30.81
N ASP A 309 15.19 -25.48 -31.09
CA ASP A 309 16.49 -26.07 -30.76
C ASP A 309 17.66 -25.30 -31.40
N LYS A 310 17.53 -24.93 -32.69
CA LYS A 310 18.54 -24.09 -33.36
C LYS A 310 18.64 -22.67 -32.75
N ALA A 311 17.52 -22.13 -32.29
CA ALA A 311 17.53 -20.83 -31.64
C ALA A 311 18.22 -20.89 -30.25
N ILE A 312 18.00 -21.98 -29.51
CA ILE A 312 18.69 -22.24 -28.23
C ILE A 312 20.20 -22.40 -28.47
N GLU A 313 20.62 -23.25 -29.42
CA GLU A 313 22.03 -23.42 -29.76
C GLU A 313 22.71 -22.13 -30.20
N LYS A 314 21.97 -21.25 -30.91
CA LYS A 314 22.48 -19.95 -31.30
C LYS A 314 22.70 -19.05 -30.05
N CYS A 315 21.73 -19.03 -29.14
CA CYS A 315 21.89 -18.27 -27.86
C CYS A 315 23.04 -18.81 -27.03
N GLU A 316 23.20 -20.13 -26.91
CA GLU A 316 24.33 -20.76 -26.20
C GLU A 316 25.67 -20.29 -26.74
N LYS A 317 25.81 -20.25 -28.08
CA LYS A 317 27.04 -19.77 -28.75
C LYS A 317 27.28 -18.27 -28.55
N GLU A 318 26.24 -17.46 -28.62
CA GLU A 318 26.33 -16.00 -28.44
C GLU A 318 26.66 -15.63 -26.99
N ASP A 319 26.06 -16.33 -26.03
CA ASP A 319 26.25 -16.05 -24.59
C ASP A 319 27.48 -16.79 -24.00
N GLY A 320 28.07 -17.75 -24.73
CA GLY A 320 29.22 -18.54 -24.29
C GLY A 320 28.87 -19.46 -23.12
N ILE A 321 27.64 -19.91 -23.02
CA ILE A 321 27.12 -20.80 -21.95
C ILE A 321 26.38 -21.97 -22.54
N GLU A 322 26.26 -23.05 -21.78
CA GLU A 322 25.40 -24.20 -22.06
C GLU A 322 24.21 -24.20 -21.10
N TYR A 323 22.98 -24.22 -21.61
CA TYR A 323 21.78 -24.27 -20.76
C TYR A 323 21.58 -25.69 -20.23
N ALA A 324 21.24 -25.80 -18.95
CA ALA A 324 20.82 -27.06 -18.35
C ALA A 324 19.48 -27.54 -18.94
N ASP A 325 19.20 -28.84 -18.82
CA ASP A 325 18.02 -29.47 -19.44
C ASP A 325 16.71 -28.80 -19.00
N LEU A 326 16.58 -28.45 -17.72
CA LEU A 326 15.41 -27.73 -17.19
C LEU A 326 15.29 -26.31 -17.77
N GLN A 327 16.42 -25.63 -18.04
CA GLN A 327 16.41 -24.32 -18.69
C GLN A 327 15.99 -24.44 -20.16
N LYS A 328 16.51 -25.41 -20.92
CA LYS A 328 16.09 -25.72 -22.30
C LYS A 328 14.60 -26.04 -22.34
N LYS A 329 14.12 -26.84 -21.39
CA LYS A 329 12.69 -27.15 -21.24
C LYS A 329 11.87 -25.90 -21.00
N ALA A 330 12.29 -25.02 -20.09
CA ALA A 330 11.59 -23.77 -19.78
C ALA A 330 11.53 -22.84 -21.01
N ILE A 331 12.64 -22.69 -21.74
CA ILE A 331 12.71 -21.91 -22.99
C ILE A 331 11.72 -22.48 -24.00
N THR A 332 11.76 -23.78 -24.22
CA THR A 332 10.87 -24.47 -25.20
C THR A 332 9.39 -24.23 -24.83
N MET A 333 9.02 -24.46 -23.55
CA MET A 333 7.65 -24.27 -23.09
C MET A 333 7.20 -22.80 -23.17
N ALA A 334 8.07 -21.83 -22.86
CA ALA A 334 7.77 -20.39 -23.01
C ALA A 334 7.46 -20.01 -24.46
N LEU A 335 8.04 -20.73 -25.44
CA LEU A 335 7.87 -20.44 -26.86
C LEU A 335 6.73 -21.22 -27.51
N THR A 336 6.20 -22.26 -26.84
CA THR A 336 5.15 -23.17 -27.41
C THR A 336 3.81 -23.03 -26.69
N GLU A 337 3.82 -22.76 -25.39
CA GLU A 337 2.60 -22.72 -24.59
C GLU A 337 2.01 -21.30 -24.48
N GLY A 338 0.73 -21.18 -24.14
CA GLY A 338 0.05 -19.91 -23.91
C GLY A 338 0.40 -19.30 -22.54
N MET A 339 0.78 -20.15 -21.59
CA MET A 339 1.18 -19.74 -20.25
C MET A 339 2.29 -20.64 -19.71
N LEU A 340 3.20 -20.07 -18.93
CA LEU A 340 4.27 -20.78 -18.22
C LEU A 340 4.50 -20.18 -16.85
N VAL A 341 4.70 -21.03 -15.85
CA VAL A 341 5.27 -20.66 -14.54
C VAL A 341 6.70 -21.16 -14.45
N LEU A 342 7.65 -20.25 -14.29
CA LEU A 342 9.07 -20.54 -14.06
C LEU A 342 9.40 -20.23 -12.60
N THR A 343 9.69 -21.25 -11.81
CA THR A 343 10.02 -21.09 -10.39
C THR A 343 11.37 -21.69 -10.03
N GLY A 344 11.97 -21.19 -8.95
CA GLY A 344 13.25 -21.70 -8.45
C GLY A 344 13.88 -20.74 -7.43
N GLY A 345 14.79 -21.26 -6.63
CA GLY A 345 15.53 -20.51 -5.63
C GLY A 345 16.63 -19.59 -6.19
N PRO A 346 17.44 -18.97 -5.34
CA PRO A 346 18.59 -18.19 -5.75
C PRO A 346 19.65 -19.09 -6.44
N GLY A 347 20.34 -18.54 -7.43
CA GLY A 347 21.43 -19.24 -8.13
C GLY A 347 21.01 -20.37 -9.09
N THR A 348 19.70 -20.53 -9.40
CA THR A 348 19.19 -21.56 -10.29
C THR A 348 19.09 -21.11 -11.75
N GLY A 349 19.50 -19.89 -12.06
CA GLY A 349 19.55 -19.40 -13.45
C GLY A 349 18.22 -18.90 -14.04
N LYS A 350 17.25 -18.51 -13.23
CA LYS A 350 15.98 -17.91 -13.71
C LYS A 350 16.22 -16.76 -14.69
N THR A 351 17.08 -15.81 -14.32
CA THR A 351 17.39 -14.64 -15.15
C THR A 351 18.05 -15.01 -16.47
N THR A 352 18.97 -15.97 -16.45
CA THR A 352 19.64 -16.47 -17.66
C THR A 352 18.63 -17.10 -18.63
N THR A 353 17.73 -17.94 -18.11
CA THR A 353 16.64 -18.55 -18.88
C THR A 353 15.71 -17.48 -19.45
N LEU A 354 15.38 -16.46 -18.67
CA LEU A 354 14.52 -15.36 -19.07
C LEU A 354 15.14 -14.57 -20.24
N ASN A 355 16.43 -14.24 -20.13
CA ASN A 355 17.15 -13.53 -21.20
C ASN A 355 17.13 -14.30 -22.52
N ALA A 356 17.32 -15.61 -22.47
CA ALA A 356 17.21 -16.45 -23.66
C ALA A 356 15.81 -16.40 -24.28
N ILE A 357 14.77 -16.51 -23.47
CA ILE A 357 13.37 -16.41 -23.92
C ILE A 357 13.13 -15.08 -24.63
N ILE A 358 13.53 -13.98 -24.03
CA ILE A 358 13.37 -12.62 -24.60
C ILE A 358 14.12 -12.49 -25.92
N LYS A 359 15.40 -12.91 -25.97
CA LYS A 359 16.23 -12.85 -27.18
C LYS A 359 15.59 -13.64 -28.33
N ILE A 360 15.13 -14.86 -28.07
CA ILE A 360 14.51 -15.72 -29.09
C ILE A 360 13.18 -15.12 -29.56
N MET A 361 12.34 -14.62 -28.68
CA MET A 361 11.08 -13.97 -29.05
C MET A 361 11.30 -12.76 -29.94
N LYS A 362 12.23 -11.87 -29.57
CA LYS A 362 12.57 -10.68 -30.34
C LYS A 362 13.18 -11.02 -31.71
N ALA A 363 14.05 -12.02 -31.77
CA ALA A 363 14.61 -12.50 -33.02
C ALA A 363 13.53 -13.04 -34.00
N ASN A 364 12.37 -13.45 -33.47
CA ASN A 364 11.20 -13.86 -34.25
C ASN A 364 10.18 -12.73 -34.45
N GLY A 365 10.57 -11.46 -34.22
CA GLY A 365 9.72 -10.27 -34.43
C GLY A 365 8.59 -10.12 -33.44
N LYS A 366 8.66 -10.79 -32.27
CA LYS A 366 7.62 -10.73 -31.24
C LYS A 366 7.85 -9.57 -30.28
N THR A 367 6.78 -8.87 -29.94
CA THR A 367 6.78 -7.78 -28.95
C THR A 367 6.65 -8.38 -27.54
N VAL A 368 7.67 -8.17 -26.70
CA VAL A 368 7.73 -8.65 -25.33
C VAL A 368 7.62 -7.46 -24.37
N LEU A 369 6.68 -7.52 -23.44
CA LEU A 369 6.59 -6.58 -22.32
C LEU A 369 7.12 -7.23 -21.04
N LEU A 370 7.89 -6.45 -20.28
CA LEU A 370 8.52 -6.88 -19.04
C LEU A 370 7.91 -6.12 -17.87
N SER A 371 7.57 -6.83 -16.80
CA SER A 371 6.97 -6.22 -15.62
C SER A 371 7.34 -6.92 -14.32
N ALA A 372 7.22 -6.18 -13.22
CA ALA A 372 7.36 -6.72 -11.86
C ALA A 372 6.43 -5.96 -10.89
N PRO A 373 6.10 -6.53 -9.70
CA PRO A 373 5.21 -5.86 -8.76
C PRO A 373 5.82 -4.62 -8.10
N THR A 374 7.15 -4.53 -7.98
CA THR A 374 7.84 -3.40 -7.32
C THR A 374 8.75 -2.65 -8.27
N GLY A 375 8.99 -1.35 -7.97
CA GLY A 375 9.88 -0.50 -8.78
C GLY A 375 11.31 -1.05 -8.85
N ARG A 376 11.82 -1.56 -7.74
CA ARG A 376 13.17 -2.12 -7.64
C ARG A 376 13.32 -3.41 -8.46
N ALA A 377 12.33 -4.30 -8.40
CA ALA A 377 12.34 -5.53 -9.20
C ALA A 377 12.26 -5.20 -10.71
N ALA A 378 11.41 -4.25 -11.10
CA ALA A 378 11.33 -3.79 -12.49
C ALA A 378 12.65 -3.17 -12.96
N GLN A 379 13.28 -2.32 -12.15
CA GLN A 379 14.58 -1.73 -12.47
C GLN A 379 15.65 -2.81 -12.64
N ARG A 380 15.74 -3.77 -11.69
CA ARG A 380 16.67 -4.89 -11.78
C ARG A 380 16.45 -5.72 -13.06
N MET A 381 15.20 -5.98 -13.39
CA MET A 381 14.84 -6.69 -14.61
C MET A 381 15.34 -5.91 -15.84
N SER A 382 15.19 -4.58 -15.87
CA SER A 382 15.72 -3.74 -16.95
C SER A 382 17.25 -3.79 -17.05
N GLU A 383 17.95 -3.72 -15.92
CA GLU A 383 19.42 -3.80 -15.87
C GLU A 383 19.95 -5.15 -16.37
N LEU A 384 19.27 -6.24 -16.04
CA LEU A 384 19.71 -7.59 -16.39
C LEU A 384 19.34 -8.01 -17.83
N THR A 385 18.25 -7.48 -18.38
CA THR A 385 17.75 -7.82 -19.72
C THR A 385 18.17 -6.82 -20.78
N GLY A 386 18.55 -5.59 -20.38
CA GLY A 386 18.78 -4.47 -21.28
C GLY A 386 17.50 -3.87 -21.89
N ASP A 387 16.33 -4.31 -21.45
CA ASP A 387 15.01 -3.87 -21.93
C ASP A 387 14.26 -3.10 -20.86
N GLU A 388 13.40 -2.18 -21.25
CA GLU A 388 12.56 -1.43 -20.30
C GLU A 388 11.56 -2.36 -19.64
N ALA A 389 11.65 -2.53 -18.32
CA ALA A 389 10.62 -3.17 -17.50
C ALA A 389 9.88 -2.11 -16.66
N LYS A 390 8.56 -2.29 -16.49
CA LYS A 390 7.68 -1.39 -15.73
C LYS A 390 7.09 -2.10 -14.53
N THR A 391 6.70 -1.35 -13.50
CA THR A 391 5.86 -1.95 -12.45
C THR A 391 4.51 -2.34 -13.04
N LEU A 392 3.86 -3.40 -12.48
CA LEU A 392 2.52 -3.80 -12.92
C LEU A 392 1.54 -2.62 -12.89
N HIS A 393 1.55 -1.81 -11.84
CA HIS A 393 0.70 -0.62 -11.75
C HIS A 393 0.95 0.37 -12.89
N ARG A 394 2.22 0.63 -13.23
CA ARG A 394 2.59 1.54 -14.31
C ARG A 394 2.28 0.95 -15.70
N LEU A 395 2.47 -0.36 -15.85
CA LEU A 395 2.14 -1.06 -17.09
C LEU A 395 0.63 -1.06 -17.35
N LEU A 396 -0.16 -1.21 -16.30
CA LEU A 396 -1.63 -1.18 -16.33
C LEU A 396 -2.20 0.24 -16.33
N GLU A 397 -1.35 1.29 -16.29
CA GLU A 397 -1.75 2.68 -16.32
C GLU A 397 -2.76 3.00 -15.20
N VAL A 398 -2.36 2.76 -13.94
CA VAL A 398 -3.20 3.04 -12.78
C VAL A 398 -3.54 4.52 -12.70
N SER A 399 -4.80 4.81 -12.47
CA SER A 399 -5.36 6.11 -12.08
C SER A 399 -6.22 5.93 -10.84
N TRP A 400 -6.69 7.00 -10.25
CA TRP A 400 -7.51 6.95 -9.04
C TRP A 400 -8.90 7.51 -9.34
N ASP A 401 -9.91 6.84 -8.87
CA ASP A 401 -11.27 7.35 -8.95
C ASP A 401 -11.51 8.44 -7.88
N LYS A 402 -12.71 9.01 -7.87
CA LYS A 402 -13.14 10.05 -6.90
C LYS A 402 -13.19 9.53 -5.45
N HIS A 403 -13.01 8.23 -5.25
CA HIS A 403 -13.07 7.54 -3.95
C HIS A 403 -11.72 6.96 -3.52
N ASP A 404 -10.61 7.41 -4.15
CA ASP A 404 -9.26 6.89 -3.94
C ASP A 404 -9.11 5.37 -4.23
N ASN A 405 -9.97 4.78 -5.09
CA ASN A 405 -9.78 3.40 -5.52
C ASN A 405 -8.90 3.36 -6.78
N PRO A 406 -7.98 2.39 -6.89
CA PRO A 406 -7.18 2.24 -8.08
C PRO A 406 -8.04 1.77 -9.25
N VAL A 407 -7.97 2.49 -10.35
CA VAL A 407 -8.61 2.14 -11.63
C VAL A 407 -7.52 1.93 -12.65
N PHE A 408 -7.55 0.79 -13.33
CA PHE A 408 -6.56 0.46 -14.35
C PHE A 408 -7.11 0.79 -15.74
N ASN A 409 -6.41 1.68 -16.45
CA ASN A 409 -6.79 2.09 -17.81
C ASN A 409 -6.52 0.99 -18.84
N LYS A 410 -5.59 0.08 -18.56
CA LYS A 410 -5.41 -1.17 -19.32
C LYS A 410 -6.38 -2.22 -18.78
N ASN A 411 -7.32 -2.63 -19.64
CA ASN A 411 -8.40 -3.56 -19.34
C ASN A 411 -8.91 -4.21 -20.63
N GLU A 412 -10.05 -4.90 -20.61
CA GLU A 412 -10.60 -5.60 -21.77
C GLU A 412 -10.88 -4.69 -22.98
N ARG A 413 -11.15 -3.39 -22.75
CA ARG A 413 -11.42 -2.39 -23.80
C ARG A 413 -10.16 -1.71 -24.32
N ASN A 414 -9.09 -1.71 -23.52
CA ASN A 414 -7.80 -1.09 -23.85
C ASN A 414 -6.65 -2.03 -23.48
N GLN A 415 -6.54 -3.13 -24.21
CA GLN A 415 -5.58 -4.20 -23.91
C GLN A 415 -4.13 -3.80 -24.14
N LEU A 416 -3.22 -4.53 -23.50
CA LEU A 416 -1.79 -4.46 -23.76
C LEU A 416 -1.48 -4.94 -25.18
N LYS A 417 -0.67 -4.18 -25.90
CA LYS A 417 -0.23 -4.53 -27.25
C LYS A 417 1.10 -5.29 -27.20
N CYS A 418 1.03 -6.59 -26.98
CA CYS A 418 2.20 -7.46 -26.94
C CYS A 418 1.86 -8.90 -27.36
N ASP A 419 2.89 -9.60 -27.84
CA ASP A 419 2.82 -11.05 -28.10
C ASP A 419 3.12 -11.87 -26.84
N ALA A 420 3.88 -11.29 -25.91
CA ALA A 420 4.19 -11.91 -24.62
C ALA A 420 4.30 -10.87 -23.50
N LEU A 421 3.76 -11.20 -22.33
CA LEU A 421 3.99 -10.51 -21.09
C LEU A 421 4.78 -11.41 -20.15
N ILE A 422 5.90 -10.90 -19.65
CA ILE A 422 6.73 -11.56 -18.65
C ILE A 422 6.60 -10.79 -17.34
N VAL A 423 6.21 -11.47 -16.27
CA VAL A 423 6.07 -10.90 -14.94
C VAL A 423 7.04 -11.61 -14.00
N ASP A 424 8.00 -10.88 -13.45
CA ASP A 424 8.93 -11.39 -12.44
C ASP A 424 8.42 -11.09 -11.02
N GLU A 425 8.98 -11.77 -10.00
CA GLU A 425 8.61 -11.68 -8.58
C GLU A 425 7.09 -11.89 -8.34
N VAL A 426 6.50 -12.86 -9.06
CA VAL A 426 5.04 -13.14 -8.99
C VAL A 426 4.58 -13.60 -7.60
N SER A 427 5.49 -14.07 -6.74
CA SER A 427 5.18 -14.35 -5.33
C SER A 427 4.53 -13.17 -4.59
N MET A 428 4.80 -11.92 -5.04
CA MET A 428 4.26 -10.70 -4.47
C MET A 428 2.93 -10.25 -5.10
N VAL A 429 2.45 -10.93 -6.14
CA VAL A 429 1.23 -10.57 -6.86
C VAL A 429 0.01 -11.19 -6.17
N ASP A 430 -0.93 -10.34 -5.72
CA ASP A 430 -2.19 -10.77 -5.12
C ASP A 430 -3.30 -11.03 -6.17
N THR A 431 -4.46 -11.46 -5.69
CA THR A 431 -5.62 -11.79 -6.54
C THR A 431 -6.10 -10.57 -7.35
N PHE A 432 -6.15 -9.37 -6.78
CA PHE A 432 -6.68 -8.19 -7.48
C PHE A 432 -5.75 -7.69 -8.58
N ILE A 433 -4.43 -7.70 -8.33
CA ILE A 433 -3.43 -7.34 -9.34
C ILE A 433 -3.41 -8.38 -10.45
N MET A 434 -3.49 -9.67 -10.11
CA MET A 434 -3.53 -10.73 -11.12
C MET A 434 -4.80 -10.63 -11.99
N GLU A 435 -5.96 -10.35 -11.40
CA GLU A 435 -7.19 -10.08 -12.15
C GLU A 435 -7.00 -8.93 -13.14
N SER A 436 -6.41 -7.83 -12.69
CA SER A 436 -6.17 -6.66 -13.53
C SER A 436 -5.22 -6.96 -14.69
N VAL A 437 -4.19 -7.77 -14.45
CA VAL A 437 -3.31 -8.30 -15.52
C VAL A 437 -4.10 -9.13 -16.51
N MET A 438 -4.95 -10.05 -16.03
CA MET A 438 -5.76 -10.92 -16.90
C MET A 438 -6.78 -10.15 -17.73
N ARG A 439 -7.32 -9.03 -17.20
CA ARG A 439 -8.22 -8.13 -17.94
C ARG A 439 -7.50 -7.39 -19.06
N ALA A 440 -6.24 -7.02 -18.84
CA ALA A 440 -5.43 -6.25 -19.78
C ALA A 440 -4.80 -7.11 -20.89
N LEU A 441 -4.73 -8.44 -20.72
CA LEU A 441 -4.13 -9.33 -21.72
C LEU A 441 -5.08 -9.60 -22.89
N SER A 442 -4.54 -9.53 -24.11
CA SER A 442 -5.25 -9.92 -25.31
C SER A 442 -5.30 -11.45 -25.45
N THR A 443 -6.29 -11.96 -26.19
CA THR A 443 -6.34 -13.37 -26.61
C THR A 443 -5.16 -13.64 -27.53
N GLY A 444 -4.37 -14.68 -27.23
CA GLY A 444 -3.16 -15.01 -27.98
C GLY A 444 -1.87 -14.35 -27.48
N CYS A 445 -1.92 -13.52 -26.44
CA CYS A 445 -0.72 -13.07 -25.72
C CYS A 445 -0.21 -14.21 -24.81
N ARG A 446 1.08 -14.50 -24.84
CA ARG A 446 1.71 -15.43 -23.88
C ARG A 446 1.89 -14.77 -22.53
N LEU A 447 1.66 -15.53 -21.47
CA LEU A 447 1.93 -15.08 -20.10
C LEU A 447 3.01 -15.94 -19.45
N ILE A 448 4.15 -15.35 -19.15
CA ILE A 448 5.26 -16.01 -18.47
C ILE A 448 5.40 -15.42 -17.09
N LEU A 449 5.13 -16.24 -16.08
CA LEU A 449 5.20 -15.87 -14.67
C LEU A 449 6.50 -16.42 -14.08
N VAL A 450 7.33 -15.53 -13.54
CA VAL A 450 8.60 -15.88 -12.90
C VAL A 450 8.54 -15.53 -11.42
N GLY A 451 8.98 -16.45 -10.58
CA GLY A 451 8.95 -16.20 -9.13
C GLY A 451 9.58 -17.34 -8.33
N ASP A 452 9.55 -17.16 -7.04
CA ASP A 452 10.05 -18.15 -6.08
C ASP A 452 8.90 -18.54 -5.14
N SER A 453 8.41 -19.77 -5.29
CA SER A 453 7.27 -20.30 -4.52
C SER A 453 7.57 -20.52 -3.04
N ASP A 454 8.82 -20.46 -2.65
CA ASP A 454 9.29 -20.68 -1.27
C ASP A 454 9.53 -19.38 -0.52
N GLN A 455 9.50 -18.23 -1.23
CA GLN A 455 9.48 -16.91 -0.60
C GLN A 455 8.14 -16.60 0.08
N LEU A 456 8.08 -15.44 0.75
CA LEU A 456 6.85 -14.94 1.36
C LEU A 456 5.81 -14.66 0.27
N PRO A 457 4.53 -14.99 0.53
CA PRO A 457 3.45 -14.68 -0.39
C PRO A 457 3.17 -13.15 -0.43
N SER A 458 2.26 -12.74 -1.33
CA SER A 458 1.79 -11.35 -1.46
C SER A 458 1.29 -10.77 -0.13
N VAL A 459 1.32 -9.45 0.02
CA VAL A 459 0.69 -8.78 1.18
C VAL A 459 -0.84 -8.83 1.07
N GLY A 460 -1.38 -8.64 -0.15
CA GLY A 460 -2.81 -8.73 -0.43
C GLY A 460 -3.36 -10.16 -0.41
N PRO A 461 -4.69 -10.30 -0.62
CA PRO A 461 -5.38 -11.58 -0.51
C PRO A 461 -5.03 -12.54 -1.65
N GLY A 462 -5.12 -13.84 -1.34
CA GLY A 462 -4.85 -14.94 -2.27
C GLY A 462 -3.44 -15.50 -2.18
N ASN A 463 -3.24 -16.61 -2.87
CA ASN A 463 -1.96 -17.31 -3.00
C ASN A 463 -1.73 -17.66 -4.46
N VAL A 464 -1.81 -16.65 -5.34
CA VAL A 464 -1.88 -16.83 -6.78
C VAL A 464 -0.80 -17.80 -7.31
N LEU A 465 0.49 -17.53 -7.03
CA LEU A 465 1.57 -18.40 -7.52
C LEU A 465 1.46 -19.83 -6.98
N GLY A 466 1.15 -19.97 -5.69
CA GLY A 466 0.98 -21.30 -5.08
C GLY A 466 -0.20 -22.07 -5.69
N ASP A 467 -1.35 -21.43 -5.83
CA ASP A 467 -2.56 -22.06 -6.38
C ASP A 467 -2.39 -22.46 -7.86
N LEU A 468 -1.70 -21.62 -8.65
CA LEU A 468 -1.35 -21.94 -10.03
C LEU A 468 -0.47 -23.20 -10.11
N ILE A 469 0.56 -23.29 -9.28
CA ILE A 469 1.48 -24.43 -9.24
C ILE A 469 0.75 -25.68 -8.73
N GLU A 470 -0.04 -25.55 -7.67
CA GLU A 470 -0.74 -26.70 -7.05
C GLU A 470 -1.92 -27.21 -7.86
N SER A 471 -2.47 -26.41 -8.79
CA SER A 471 -3.53 -26.86 -9.69
C SER A 471 -3.07 -28.00 -10.63
N GLY A 472 -1.77 -28.04 -10.97
CA GLY A 472 -1.24 -28.97 -11.94
C GLY A 472 -1.72 -28.76 -13.39
N LEU A 473 -2.56 -27.75 -13.62
CA LEU A 473 -3.15 -27.44 -14.93
C LEU A 473 -2.18 -26.66 -15.82
N ILE A 474 -1.38 -25.79 -15.21
CA ILE A 474 -0.51 -24.85 -15.91
C ILE A 474 0.87 -25.49 -16.08
N PRO A 475 1.53 -25.31 -17.24
CA PRO A 475 2.92 -25.69 -17.40
C PRO A 475 3.83 -25.02 -16.37
N VAL A 476 4.52 -25.83 -15.55
CA VAL A 476 5.43 -25.36 -14.51
C VAL A 476 6.80 -25.95 -14.73
N VAL A 477 7.83 -25.11 -14.73
CA VAL A 477 9.22 -25.56 -14.69
C VAL A 477 9.86 -25.09 -13.40
N ARG A 478 10.32 -26.04 -12.58
CA ARG A 478 11.07 -25.77 -11.36
C ARG A 478 12.57 -25.92 -11.64
N LEU A 479 13.30 -24.80 -11.59
CA LEU A 479 14.76 -24.83 -11.66
C LEU A 479 15.29 -25.17 -10.26
N ASN A 480 15.82 -26.35 -10.09
CA ASN A 480 16.34 -26.86 -8.81
C ASN A 480 17.86 -27.08 -8.83
N GLU A 481 18.49 -26.94 -9.98
CA GLU A 481 19.94 -27.09 -10.12
C GLU A 481 20.64 -25.80 -9.75
N ILE A 482 21.53 -25.87 -8.77
CA ILE A 482 22.40 -24.75 -8.37
C ILE A 482 23.65 -24.78 -9.24
N PHE A 483 23.89 -23.73 -10.00
CA PHE A 483 25.08 -23.66 -10.84
C PHE A 483 26.37 -23.62 -10.03
N ARG A 484 27.44 -24.20 -10.61
CA ARG A 484 28.73 -24.36 -9.94
C ARG A 484 29.26 -23.07 -9.28
N GLN A 485 29.10 -21.93 -9.91
CA GLN A 485 29.50 -20.64 -9.33
C GLN A 485 28.67 -20.29 -8.09
N ALA A 486 27.37 -20.55 -8.11
CA ALA A 486 26.48 -20.30 -6.99
C ALA A 486 26.66 -21.30 -5.85
N GLN A 487 27.16 -22.52 -6.10
CA GLN A 487 27.47 -23.52 -5.07
C GLN A 487 28.63 -23.10 -4.15
N GLN A 488 29.47 -22.16 -4.59
CA GLN A 488 30.54 -21.60 -3.77
C GLN A 488 30.04 -20.69 -2.66
N SER A 489 28.83 -20.11 -2.83
CA SER A 489 28.18 -19.24 -1.86
C SER A 489 27.47 -20.06 -0.78
N LEU A 490 27.79 -19.80 0.48
CA LEU A 490 27.06 -20.38 1.62
C LEU A 490 25.68 -19.75 1.78
N ILE A 491 25.47 -18.49 1.36
CA ILE A 491 24.15 -17.86 1.33
C ILE A 491 23.21 -18.70 0.48
N VAL A 492 23.62 -19.06 -0.73
CA VAL A 492 22.83 -19.85 -1.67
C VAL A 492 22.62 -21.29 -1.14
N THR A 493 23.68 -21.97 -0.75
CA THR A 493 23.58 -23.36 -0.28
C THR A 493 22.77 -23.47 1.01
N ASN A 494 22.92 -22.53 1.95
CA ASN A 494 22.11 -22.47 3.16
C ASN A 494 20.65 -22.10 2.88
N ALA A 495 20.36 -21.22 1.91
CA ALA A 495 18.99 -20.95 1.50
C ALA A 495 18.28 -22.23 1.01
N HIS A 496 18.94 -23.05 0.18
CA HIS A 496 18.40 -24.34 -0.26
C HIS A 496 18.23 -25.34 0.89
N LYS A 497 19.18 -25.40 1.85
CA LYS A 497 19.02 -26.21 3.07
C LYS A 497 17.78 -25.80 3.86
N ILE A 498 17.61 -24.49 4.10
CA ILE A 498 16.47 -23.95 4.83
C ILE A 498 15.13 -24.35 4.18
N VAL A 499 15.00 -24.22 2.86
CA VAL A 499 13.78 -24.62 2.13
C VAL A 499 13.47 -26.11 2.32
N ASN A 500 14.50 -26.95 2.27
CA ASN A 500 14.37 -28.40 2.44
C ASN A 500 14.14 -28.82 3.91
N GLY A 501 14.19 -27.89 4.86
CA GLY A 501 14.04 -28.19 6.29
C GLY A 501 15.32 -28.67 6.93
N GLU A 502 16.47 -28.47 6.29
CA GLU A 502 17.78 -28.79 6.79
C GLU A 502 18.38 -27.57 7.52
N ILE A 503 19.06 -27.82 8.62
CA ILE A 503 19.74 -26.76 9.37
C ILE A 503 20.91 -26.19 8.55
N PRO A 504 20.97 -24.85 8.38
CA PRO A 504 22.05 -24.23 7.64
C PRO A 504 23.41 -24.37 8.36
N ILE A 505 24.49 -24.32 7.60
CA ILE A 505 25.87 -24.34 8.14
C ILE A 505 26.13 -22.96 8.76
N LEU A 506 26.26 -22.92 10.11
CA LEU A 506 26.46 -21.69 10.87
C LEU A 506 27.94 -21.37 11.17
N ASN A 507 28.79 -22.38 11.18
CA ASN A 507 30.18 -22.26 11.60
C ASN A 507 31.14 -22.33 10.39
N SER A 508 31.25 -21.23 9.67
CA SER A 508 32.24 -21.08 8.59
C SER A 508 32.84 -19.68 8.64
N ALA A 509 34.18 -19.62 8.82
CA ALA A 509 34.91 -18.37 8.99
C ALA A 509 35.25 -17.66 7.67
N ASP A 510 35.28 -18.38 6.54
CA ASP A 510 35.95 -17.90 5.31
C ASP A 510 34.99 -17.71 4.12
N LYS A 511 33.68 -17.51 4.39
CA LYS A 511 32.69 -17.37 3.33
C LYS A 511 31.80 -16.14 3.53
N ASP A 512 30.67 -16.13 2.82
CA ASP A 512 29.71 -15.04 2.74
C ASP A 512 28.58 -15.11 3.78
N PHE A 513 28.53 -16.17 4.62
CA PHE A 513 27.51 -16.42 5.63
C PHE A 513 28.11 -16.56 7.02
N PHE A 514 27.76 -15.68 7.94
CA PHE A 514 28.32 -15.62 9.29
C PHE A 514 27.22 -15.76 10.35
N PHE A 515 27.56 -16.41 11.46
CA PHE A 515 26.70 -16.47 12.64
C PHE A 515 27.44 -15.97 13.88
N LEU A 516 26.89 -14.97 14.55
CA LEU A 516 27.43 -14.39 15.79
C LEU A 516 26.49 -14.71 16.95
N GLN A 517 26.92 -15.71 17.77
CA GLN A 517 26.10 -16.11 18.91
C GLN A 517 26.09 -15.02 19.99
N ARG A 518 24.87 -14.69 20.48
CA ARG A 518 24.59 -13.78 21.60
C ARG A 518 23.42 -14.30 22.41
N ASN A 519 23.48 -14.08 23.73
CA ASN A 519 22.57 -14.73 24.67
C ASN A 519 21.43 -13.79 25.13
N ASN A 520 21.54 -12.50 24.92
CA ASN A 520 20.47 -11.54 25.25
C ASN A 520 20.23 -10.52 24.14
N LYS A 521 19.05 -9.93 24.15
CA LYS A 521 18.59 -8.99 23.11
C LYS A 521 19.40 -7.70 23.04
N SER A 522 19.83 -7.19 24.19
CA SER A 522 20.64 -5.97 24.26
C SER A 522 22.00 -6.15 23.61
N GLU A 523 22.68 -7.30 23.83
CA GLU A 523 23.91 -7.65 23.14
C GLU A 523 23.71 -7.80 21.64
N VAL A 524 22.61 -8.45 21.22
CA VAL A 524 22.26 -8.58 19.79
C VAL A 524 22.15 -7.21 19.15
N SER A 525 21.40 -6.29 19.75
CA SER A 525 21.20 -4.96 19.19
C SER A 525 22.48 -4.12 19.19
N ALA A 526 23.36 -4.27 20.20
CA ALA A 526 24.67 -3.61 20.24
C ALA A 526 25.61 -4.10 19.14
N VAL A 527 25.67 -5.44 18.95
CA VAL A 527 26.48 -6.05 17.88
C VAL A 527 25.98 -5.65 16.50
N ILE A 528 24.66 -5.55 16.28
CA ILE A 528 24.10 -5.08 15.02
C ILE A 528 24.55 -3.65 14.73
N ALA A 529 24.50 -2.74 15.73
CA ALA A 529 24.97 -1.38 15.58
C ALA A 529 26.47 -1.32 15.24
N ASP A 530 27.29 -2.09 15.94
CA ASP A 530 28.75 -2.19 15.69
C ASP A 530 29.06 -2.78 14.31
N LEU A 531 28.31 -3.79 13.86
CA LEU A 531 28.44 -4.34 12.50
C LEU A 531 28.17 -3.27 11.44
N CYS A 532 27.11 -2.47 11.62
CA CYS A 532 26.76 -1.40 10.69
C CYS A 532 27.76 -0.23 10.71
N ALA A 533 28.19 0.19 11.90
CA ALA A 533 29.04 1.37 12.06
C ALA A 533 30.52 1.10 11.80
N ASN A 534 31.02 -0.08 12.19
CA ASN A 534 32.46 -0.33 12.24
C ASN A 534 32.91 -1.55 11.46
N ARG A 535 32.39 -2.76 11.76
CA ARG A 535 32.99 -4.01 11.28
C ARG A 535 32.85 -4.20 9.78
N LEU A 536 31.63 -4.12 9.25
CA LEU A 536 31.40 -4.32 7.80
C LEU A 536 32.01 -3.19 6.97
N PRO A 537 31.93 -1.90 7.36
CA PRO A 537 32.67 -0.83 6.69
C PRO A 537 34.18 -1.06 6.64
N LYS A 538 34.79 -1.46 7.76
CA LYS A 538 36.25 -1.72 7.82
C LYS A 538 36.67 -2.95 7.04
N ALA A 539 35.88 -4.05 7.09
CA ALA A 539 36.24 -5.31 6.46
C ALA A 539 36.02 -5.32 4.94
N TYR A 540 34.95 -4.67 4.48
CA TYR A 540 34.50 -4.77 3.07
C TYR A 540 34.32 -3.41 2.37
N GLY A 541 34.54 -2.28 3.05
CA GLY A 541 34.31 -0.95 2.48
C GLY A 541 32.82 -0.61 2.28
N TYR A 542 31.92 -1.32 2.96
CA TYR A 542 30.47 -1.11 2.79
C TYR A 542 29.99 0.17 3.46
N SER A 543 29.20 0.96 2.74
CA SER A 543 28.43 2.07 3.29
C SER A 543 27.25 1.56 4.12
N PRO A 544 27.08 2.00 5.38
CA PRO A 544 25.90 1.66 6.18
C PRO A 544 24.58 2.08 5.54
N PHE A 545 24.62 3.11 4.72
CA PHE A 545 23.44 3.70 4.10
C PHE A 545 23.05 3.02 2.79
N GLU A 546 24.02 2.55 2.00
CA GLU A 546 23.80 2.02 0.66
C GLU A 546 23.88 0.49 0.59
N ASN A 547 24.91 -0.11 1.24
CA ASN A 547 25.21 -1.53 1.06
C ASN A 547 24.67 -2.42 2.17
N ILE A 548 24.48 -1.89 3.40
CA ILE A 548 24.08 -2.68 4.57
C ILE A 548 22.58 -2.49 4.85
N GLN A 549 21.89 -3.61 5.09
CA GLN A 549 20.49 -3.58 5.50
C GLN A 549 20.26 -4.52 6.69
N VAL A 550 19.63 -4.01 7.74
CA VAL A 550 19.15 -4.83 8.85
C VAL A 550 17.72 -5.28 8.54
N LEU A 551 17.47 -6.59 8.62
CA LEU A 551 16.14 -7.19 8.37
C LEU A 551 15.63 -7.83 9.66
N ALA A 552 14.56 -7.28 10.23
CA ALA A 552 13.94 -7.81 11.44
C ALA A 552 12.64 -8.58 11.12
N PRO A 553 12.34 -9.68 11.84
CA PRO A 553 11.09 -10.41 11.70
C PRO A 553 9.86 -9.60 12.10
N SER A 554 9.99 -8.64 13.04
CA SER A 554 8.88 -7.90 13.63
C SER A 554 9.12 -6.39 13.63
N LYS A 555 8.00 -5.62 13.73
CA LYS A 555 8.06 -4.17 13.89
C LYS A 555 8.22 -3.75 15.36
N LYS A 556 7.61 -4.50 16.28
CA LYS A 556 7.57 -4.22 17.72
C LYS A 556 8.58 -5.06 18.50
N GLY A 557 8.94 -4.59 19.69
CA GLY A 557 9.88 -5.25 20.61
C GLY A 557 11.30 -4.74 20.47
N GLU A 558 12.18 -5.10 21.40
CA GLU A 558 13.57 -4.63 21.52
C GLU A 558 14.44 -4.88 20.26
N LEU A 559 14.18 -5.97 19.53
CA LEU A 559 14.80 -6.30 18.25
C LEU A 559 13.85 -6.06 17.07
N GLY A 560 12.75 -5.31 17.29
CA GLY A 560 11.87 -4.86 16.24
C GLY A 560 12.44 -3.65 15.49
N THR A 561 11.91 -3.39 14.28
CA THR A 561 12.43 -2.31 13.45
C THR A 561 12.32 -0.94 14.11
N ALA A 562 11.33 -0.69 14.97
CA ALA A 562 11.17 0.59 15.64
C ALA A 562 12.37 0.91 16.55
N GLU A 563 12.71 0.01 17.47
CA GLU A 563 13.83 0.18 18.40
C GLU A 563 15.18 0.11 17.70
N LEU A 564 15.33 -0.81 16.73
CA LEU A 564 16.57 -0.89 15.95
C LEU A 564 16.82 0.38 15.14
N ASN A 565 15.80 0.98 14.52
CA ASN A 565 15.94 2.23 13.79
C ASN A 565 16.38 3.38 14.71
N HIS A 566 15.78 3.48 15.89
CA HIS A 566 16.16 4.50 16.88
C HIS A 566 17.64 4.36 17.28
N LYS A 567 18.07 3.14 17.58
CA LYS A 567 19.45 2.86 17.98
C LYS A 567 20.45 3.08 16.83
N LEU A 568 20.10 2.63 15.62
CA LEU A 568 20.93 2.79 14.44
C LEU A 568 21.03 4.24 13.98
N GLN A 569 19.95 5.02 14.10
CA GLN A 569 20.01 6.46 13.85
C GLN A 569 20.96 7.17 14.81
N ALA A 570 20.89 6.85 16.10
CA ALA A 570 21.78 7.45 17.12
C ALA A 570 23.25 7.12 16.85
N GLU A 571 23.56 5.91 16.36
CA GLU A 571 24.93 5.46 16.07
C GLU A 571 25.46 5.96 14.73
N LEU A 572 24.65 5.86 13.66
CA LEU A 572 25.08 6.10 12.29
C LEU A 572 24.89 7.55 11.83
N ASN A 573 23.89 8.23 12.39
CA ASN A 573 23.58 9.62 12.11
C ASN A 573 23.24 10.38 13.41
N PRO A 574 24.23 10.54 14.34
CA PRO A 574 23.99 11.22 15.59
C PRO A 574 23.55 12.67 15.39
N LYS A 575 22.91 13.23 16.42
CA LYS A 575 22.54 14.64 16.45
C LYS A 575 23.80 15.50 16.38
N ASP A 576 23.75 16.53 15.54
CA ASP A 576 24.83 17.47 15.33
C ASP A 576 24.20 18.84 15.06
N ASP A 577 24.80 19.90 15.57
CA ASP A 577 24.29 21.28 15.42
C ASP A 577 24.29 21.74 13.96
N ASP A 578 25.14 21.16 13.12
CA ASP A 578 25.21 21.44 11.68
C ASP A 578 24.16 20.67 10.86
N LYS A 579 23.44 19.71 11.46
CA LYS A 579 22.40 18.91 10.79
C LYS A 579 21.01 19.49 11.05
N ALA A 580 20.34 19.80 9.96
CA ALA A 580 18.93 20.19 10.07
C ALA A 580 18.05 18.99 10.48
N GLU A 581 17.17 19.23 11.44
CA GLU A 581 16.20 18.25 11.96
C GLU A 581 14.77 18.74 11.77
N ILE A 582 13.85 17.80 11.61
CA ILE A 582 12.40 18.04 11.62
C ILE A 582 11.68 16.90 12.34
N THR A 583 10.70 17.25 13.17
CA THR A 583 9.83 16.26 13.84
C THR A 583 8.49 16.20 13.12
N ILE A 584 8.11 15.00 12.68
CA ILE A 584 6.85 14.69 12.02
C ILE A 584 6.18 13.56 12.78
N GLY A 585 5.06 13.86 13.44
CA GLY A 585 4.44 12.92 14.36
C GLY A 585 5.38 12.59 15.53
N SER A 586 5.70 11.31 15.70
CA SER A 586 6.63 10.83 16.75
C SER A 586 8.07 10.65 16.27
N LYS A 587 8.39 11.01 15.01
CA LYS A 587 9.70 10.76 14.39
C LYS A 587 10.46 12.06 14.19
N THR A 588 11.74 12.09 14.57
CA THR A 588 12.63 13.21 14.28
C THR A 588 13.61 12.80 13.17
N PHE A 589 13.38 13.32 11.98
CA PHE A 589 14.24 13.11 10.83
C PHE A 589 15.39 14.14 10.82
N ARG A 590 16.57 13.69 10.34
CA ARG A 590 17.78 14.49 10.19
C ARG A 590 18.30 14.42 8.77
N THR A 591 19.00 15.44 8.35
CA THR A 591 19.82 15.34 7.12
C THR A 591 20.82 14.19 7.26
N GLY A 592 20.87 13.31 6.26
CA GLY A 592 21.67 12.08 6.26
C GLY A 592 20.88 10.82 6.69
N ASP A 593 19.64 10.94 7.14
CA ASP A 593 18.86 9.76 7.53
C ASP A 593 18.50 8.86 6.35
N LYS A 594 18.63 7.54 6.58
CA LYS A 594 18.15 6.51 5.67
C LYS A 594 16.65 6.30 5.89
N VAL A 595 15.86 6.52 4.84
CA VAL A 595 14.40 6.49 4.89
C VAL A 595 13.80 5.59 3.80
N MET A 596 12.56 5.17 4.01
CA MET A 596 11.77 4.41 3.04
C MET A 596 10.41 5.07 2.86
N GLN A 597 9.95 5.16 1.63
CA GLN A 597 8.56 5.47 1.31
C GLN A 597 7.65 4.33 1.77
N ILE A 598 6.59 4.63 2.52
CA ILE A 598 5.71 3.60 3.11
C ILE A 598 4.33 3.53 2.46
N LYS A 599 4.06 4.41 1.51
CA LYS A 599 2.85 4.42 0.67
C LYS A 599 3.24 4.79 -0.76
N ASN A 600 2.46 4.35 -1.73
CA ASN A 600 2.62 4.87 -3.08
C ASN A 600 2.15 6.33 -3.11
N ASN A 601 2.98 7.22 -3.64
CA ASN A 601 2.62 8.61 -3.86
C ASN A 601 3.02 8.99 -5.28
N TYR A 602 2.03 9.19 -6.13
CA TYR A 602 2.18 9.44 -7.56
C TYR A 602 2.42 10.93 -7.88
N ASP A 603 2.16 11.82 -6.92
CA ASP A 603 2.25 13.28 -7.09
C ASP A 603 3.64 13.82 -6.78
N ILE A 604 4.48 13.01 -6.13
CA ILE A 604 5.85 13.42 -5.80
C ILE A 604 6.69 13.49 -7.06
N ARG A 605 7.09 14.70 -7.44
CA ARG A 605 7.99 14.93 -8.57
C ARG A 605 9.42 14.59 -8.21
N TRP A 606 10.08 13.93 -9.13
CA TRP A 606 11.49 13.63 -9.04
C TRP A 606 12.24 14.04 -10.30
N PHE A 607 13.54 14.24 -10.18
CA PHE A 607 14.45 14.47 -11.27
C PHE A 607 15.72 13.62 -11.09
N ARG A 608 16.41 13.35 -12.21
CA ARG A 608 17.69 12.67 -12.27
C ARG A 608 18.79 13.66 -12.63
N GLU A 609 20.03 13.33 -12.31
CA GLU A 609 21.20 14.16 -12.65
C GLU A 609 21.37 14.36 -14.17
N ASN A 610 20.85 13.45 -15.00
CA ASN A 610 20.84 13.58 -16.46
C ASN A 610 19.75 14.52 -17.00
N GLY A 611 18.95 15.16 -16.14
CA GLY A 611 17.86 16.08 -16.50
C GLY A 611 16.52 15.41 -16.77
N GLU A 612 16.42 14.09 -16.68
CA GLU A 612 15.15 13.37 -16.78
C GLU A 612 14.25 13.71 -15.57
N THR A 613 12.99 13.97 -15.82
CA THR A 613 11.99 14.26 -14.78
C THR A 613 10.84 13.27 -14.85
N GLY A 614 10.19 13.04 -13.72
CA GLY A 614 9.02 12.20 -13.67
C GLY A 614 8.26 12.38 -12.36
N GLU A 615 7.22 11.60 -12.19
CA GLU A 615 6.35 11.61 -11.03
C GLU A 615 6.25 10.20 -10.42
N GLY A 616 6.00 10.14 -9.12
CA GLY A 616 5.78 8.92 -8.35
C GLY A 616 7.01 8.38 -7.63
N ILE A 617 6.87 8.26 -6.30
CA ILE A 617 7.74 7.48 -5.40
C ILE A 617 6.89 6.40 -4.75
N PHE A 618 7.41 5.19 -4.71
CA PHE A 618 6.58 4.02 -4.41
C PHE A 618 6.93 3.39 -3.06
N ASN A 619 5.96 2.67 -2.50
CA ASN A 619 6.15 1.92 -1.26
C ASN A 619 7.34 0.93 -1.42
N GLY A 620 8.27 0.99 -0.47
CA GLY A 620 9.50 0.19 -0.49
C GLY A 620 10.72 0.89 -1.10
N ASP A 621 10.55 2.06 -1.76
CA ASP A 621 11.69 2.85 -2.24
C ASP A 621 12.51 3.38 -1.06
N ILE A 622 13.80 3.06 -1.03
CA ILE A 622 14.74 3.47 0.03
C ILE A 622 15.61 4.60 -0.50
N GLY A 623 15.78 5.63 0.33
CA GLY A 623 16.60 6.79 0.00
C GLY A 623 17.26 7.42 1.22
N ILE A 624 18.00 8.49 0.97
CA ILE A 624 18.71 9.26 2.00
C ILE A 624 18.20 10.70 1.95
N ILE A 625 17.88 11.27 3.12
CA ILE A 625 17.53 12.68 3.23
C ILE A 625 18.79 13.52 3.00
N THR A 626 18.85 14.22 1.87
CA THR A 626 20.03 15.02 1.51
C THR A 626 19.93 16.46 2.00
N LYS A 627 18.71 16.99 2.17
CA LYS A 627 18.46 18.35 2.63
C LYS A 627 17.13 18.46 3.37
N ILE A 628 17.11 19.23 4.43
CA ILE A 628 15.89 19.68 5.11
C ILE A 628 15.89 21.19 5.10
N ASP A 629 14.87 21.79 4.52
CA ASP A 629 14.71 23.26 4.45
C ASP A 629 13.48 23.67 5.25
N ARG A 630 13.75 24.26 6.42
CA ARG A 630 12.69 24.72 7.34
C ARG A 630 11.95 25.94 6.78
N LYS A 631 12.62 26.79 5.97
CA LYS A 631 12.01 28.00 5.40
C LYS A 631 10.98 27.65 4.34
N THR A 632 11.31 26.72 3.44
CA THR A 632 10.40 26.26 2.37
C THR A 632 9.52 25.09 2.80
N LYS A 633 9.56 24.68 4.05
CA LYS A 633 8.85 23.51 4.59
C LYS A 633 8.99 22.27 3.71
N SER A 634 10.21 21.97 3.27
CA SER A 634 10.47 20.87 2.38
C SER A 634 11.70 20.06 2.79
N LEU A 635 11.72 18.81 2.40
CA LEU A 635 12.90 17.97 2.47
C LEU A 635 13.18 17.33 1.11
N VAL A 636 14.43 17.00 0.86
CA VAL A 636 14.88 16.36 -0.37
C VAL A 636 15.41 14.98 -0.01
N VAL A 637 14.90 13.97 -0.70
CA VAL A 637 15.34 12.58 -0.57
C VAL A 637 15.97 12.12 -1.89
N LYS A 638 17.15 11.55 -1.82
CA LYS A 638 17.80 10.89 -2.96
C LYS A 638 17.49 9.38 -2.88
N PHE A 639 16.67 8.89 -3.81
CA PHE A 639 16.34 7.48 -4.00
C PHE A 639 17.18 6.95 -5.17
N PHE A 640 18.25 6.24 -4.89
CA PHE A 640 19.17 5.72 -5.90
C PHE A 640 19.58 6.80 -6.93
N ASP A 641 18.93 6.87 -8.09
CA ASP A 641 19.17 7.81 -9.18
C ASP A 641 18.15 8.96 -9.28
N LYS A 642 17.10 8.93 -8.41
CA LYS A 642 16.03 9.92 -8.39
C LYS A 642 16.18 10.85 -7.20
N ILE A 643 16.04 12.14 -7.42
CA ILE A 643 16.02 13.16 -6.38
C ILE A 643 14.60 13.70 -6.29
N ALA A 644 13.93 13.46 -5.16
CA ALA A 644 12.55 13.85 -4.93
C ALA A 644 12.45 14.92 -3.84
N ARG A 645 11.58 15.91 -4.07
CA ARG A 645 11.29 16.97 -3.10
C ARG A 645 9.94 16.71 -2.45
N TYR A 646 9.93 16.62 -1.13
CA TYR A 646 8.76 16.44 -0.28
C TYR A 646 8.38 17.76 0.37
N THR A 647 7.10 18.06 0.42
CA THR A 647 6.59 18.98 1.43
C THR A 647 6.57 18.25 2.78
N PHE A 648 6.55 18.99 3.89
CA PHE A 648 6.46 18.37 5.22
C PHE A 648 5.20 17.54 5.43
N GLU A 649 4.15 17.83 4.68
CA GLU A 649 2.91 17.06 4.64
C GLU A 649 3.14 15.66 4.10
N PHE A 650 3.77 15.52 2.94
CA PHE A 650 4.09 14.23 2.34
C PHE A 650 5.23 13.49 3.07
N ALA A 651 6.00 14.18 3.88
CA ALA A 651 7.06 13.54 4.66
C ALA A 651 6.51 12.58 5.75
N GLY A 652 5.21 12.64 6.07
CA GLY A 652 4.51 11.63 6.86
C GLY A 652 4.49 10.25 6.22
N ASP A 653 4.67 10.15 4.89
CA ASP A 653 4.78 8.91 4.13
C ASP A 653 6.19 8.29 4.17
N LEU A 654 7.12 8.88 4.93
CA LEU A 654 8.45 8.35 5.16
C LEU A 654 8.55 7.61 6.50
N ASP A 655 9.34 6.54 6.52
CA ASP A 655 9.75 5.83 7.74
C ASP A 655 11.26 5.64 7.73
N PHE A 656 11.88 5.42 8.90
CA PHE A 656 13.28 5.07 8.96
C PHE A 656 13.53 3.71 8.28
N ALA A 657 14.66 3.57 7.62
CA ALA A 657 15.03 2.40 6.85
C ALA A 657 16.41 1.82 7.19
N TYR A 658 17.00 2.16 8.32
CA TYR A 658 18.20 1.48 8.81
C TYR A 658 17.90 0.01 9.08
N ALA A 659 16.75 -0.27 9.70
CA ALA A 659 16.18 -1.60 9.86
C ALA A 659 14.78 -1.63 9.26
N ILE A 660 14.48 -2.64 8.44
CA ILE A 660 13.15 -2.87 7.85
C ILE A 660 12.66 -4.27 8.16
N THR A 661 11.36 -4.51 8.03
CA THR A 661 10.85 -5.88 8.19
C THR A 661 11.19 -6.73 6.97
N VAL A 662 11.32 -8.05 7.16
CA VAL A 662 11.55 -8.99 6.04
C VAL A 662 10.49 -8.84 4.94
N HIS A 663 9.23 -8.60 5.30
CA HIS A 663 8.15 -8.35 4.31
C HIS A 663 8.43 -7.12 3.44
N LYS A 664 8.95 -6.03 4.04
CA LYS A 664 9.30 -4.80 3.30
C LYS A 664 10.58 -4.93 2.47
N SER A 665 11.35 -5.98 2.67
CA SER A 665 12.55 -6.25 1.86
C SER A 665 12.26 -7.06 0.58
N GLN A 666 11.03 -7.56 0.39
CA GLN A 666 10.65 -8.28 -0.82
C GLN A 666 10.90 -7.42 -2.07
N GLY A 667 11.38 -8.03 -3.15
CA GLY A 667 11.78 -7.34 -4.38
C GLY A 667 13.09 -6.54 -4.29
N ASN A 668 13.71 -6.44 -3.08
CA ASN A 668 15.01 -5.80 -2.88
C ASN A 668 16.10 -6.84 -2.62
N GLU A 669 17.33 -6.49 -2.95
CA GLU A 669 18.54 -7.23 -2.56
C GLU A 669 19.60 -6.24 -2.11
N PHE A 670 20.44 -6.66 -1.15
CA PHE A 670 21.45 -5.82 -0.52
C PHE A 670 22.81 -6.51 -0.55
N ASP A 671 23.89 -5.75 -0.64
CA ASP A 671 25.24 -6.32 -0.61
C ASP A 671 25.49 -7.06 0.71
N ALA A 672 25.11 -6.46 1.84
CA ALA A 672 25.21 -7.06 3.16
C ALA A 672 23.86 -7.01 3.89
N VAL A 673 23.46 -8.14 4.47
CA VAL A 673 22.25 -8.27 5.29
C VAL A 673 22.61 -8.73 6.69
N ILE A 674 21.99 -8.11 7.69
CA ILE A 674 22.12 -8.48 9.10
C ILE A 674 20.74 -8.86 9.62
N ILE A 675 20.61 -10.03 10.26
CA ILE A 675 19.33 -10.53 10.77
C ILE A 675 19.45 -10.85 12.26
N PRO A 676 18.66 -10.20 13.15
CA PRO A 676 18.55 -10.60 14.54
C PRO A 676 17.84 -11.95 14.68
N MET A 677 18.48 -12.92 15.30
CA MET A 677 17.95 -14.27 15.52
C MET A 677 17.71 -14.51 17.00
N PHE A 678 16.54 -14.09 17.48
CA PHE A 678 16.14 -14.26 18.87
C PHE A 678 14.65 -14.63 18.96
N SER A 679 14.23 -15.33 20.03
CA SER A 679 12.85 -15.83 20.17
C SER A 679 11.80 -14.72 20.06
N GLY A 680 10.73 -15.02 19.35
CA GLY A 680 9.61 -14.12 19.12
C GLY A 680 8.29 -14.88 18.85
N PRO A 681 7.23 -14.18 18.46
CA PRO A 681 5.92 -14.79 18.21
C PRO A 681 6.00 -15.89 17.15
N PRO A 682 5.47 -17.11 17.41
CA PRO A 682 5.52 -18.23 16.48
C PRO A 682 4.97 -17.93 15.07
N GLN A 683 4.03 -16.99 14.99
CA GLN A 683 3.40 -16.56 13.73
C GLN A 683 4.36 -15.80 12.80
N LEU A 684 5.46 -15.24 13.35
CA LEU A 684 6.47 -14.50 12.59
C LEU A 684 7.79 -15.27 12.44
N TYR A 685 7.95 -16.40 13.16
CA TYR A 685 9.21 -17.16 13.17
C TYR A 685 9.00 -18.50 12.47
N TYR A 686 8.96 -18.48 11.13
CA TYR A 686 8.74 -19.65 10.28
C TYR A 686 9.72 -19.69 9.11
N ARG A 687 9.83 -20.88 8.50
CA ARG A 687 10.83 -21.22 7.49
C ARG A 687 10.89 -20.25 6.32
N ASN A 688 9.76 -19.93 5.70
CA ASN A 688 9.72 -19.05 4.53
C ASN A 688 10.15 -17.61 4.85
N LEU A 689 9.92 -17.12 6.08
CA LEU A 689 10.39 -15.80 6.48
C LEU A 689 11.93 -15.79 6.59
N LEU A 690 12.52 -16.82 7.22
CA LEU A 690 13.97 -16.95 7.28
C LEU A 690 14.57 -17.09 5.88
N TYR A 691 14.00 -17.95 5.05
CA TYR A 691 14.42 -18.14 3.67
C TYR A 691 14.39 -16.82 2.88
N THR A 692 13.28 -16.08 2.94
CA THR A 692 13.16 -14.78 2.27
C THR A 692 14.20 -13.79 2.77
N ALA A 693 14.47 -13.73 4.08
CA ALA A 693 15.47 -12.84 4.65
C ALA A 693 16.88 -13.19 4.18
N VAL A 694 17.25 -14.48 4.17
CA VAL A 694 18.56 -14.98 3.72
C VAL A 694 18.77 -14.66 2.24
N THR A 695 17.76 -14.86 1.40
CA THR A 695 17.84 -14.61 -0.05
C THR A 695 17.90 -13.13 -0.42
N ARG A 696 17.81 -12.20 0.52
CA ARG A 696 18.03 -10.76 0.28
C ARG A 696 19.50 -10.37 0.25
N ALA A 697 20.40 -11.22 0.74
CA ALA A 697 21.85 -10.96 0.76
C ALA A 697 22.51 -11.36 -0.56
N LYS A 698 23.31 -10.46 -1.13
CA LYS A 698 24.11 -10.71 -2.35
C LYS A 698 25.50 -11.23 -2.06
N LYS A 699 26.20 -10.61 -1.10
CA LYS A 699 27.63 -10.84 -0.86
C LYS A 699 27.95 -11.24 0.59
N THR A 700 27.19 -10.72 1.55
CA THR A 700 27.48 -10.96 2.96
C THR A 700 26.18 -11.09 3.76
N LEU A 701 26.06 -12.16 4.53
CA LEU A 701 24.96 -12.36 5.47
C LEU A 701 25.49 -12.58 6.87
N VAL A 702 24.96 -11.85 7.85
CA VAL A 702 25.31 -12.01 9.26
C VAL A 702 24.04 -12.28 10.07
N LEU A 703 23.95 -13.47 10.66
CA LEU A 703 22.93 -13.79 11.66
C LEU A 703 23.49 -13.48 13.05
N VAL A 704 22.73 -12.76 13.88
CA VAL A 704 23.17 -12.38 15.23
C VAL A 704 22.15 -12.85 16.26
N GLY A 705 22.53 -13.76 17.16
CA GLY A 705 21.61 -14.21 18.22
C GLY A 705 21.77 -15.66 18.62
N ASN A 706 20.69 -16.42 18.74
CA ASN A 706 20.68 -17.78 19.24
C ASN A 706 20.51 -18.81 18.12
N PRO A 707 21.39 -19.82 18.00
CA PRO A 707 21.27 -20.90 17.03
C PRO A 707 19.94 -21.67 17.12
N SER A 708 19.39 -21.85 18.34
CA SER A 708 18.08 -22.52 18.53
C SER A 708 16.93 -21.79 17.86
N THR A 709 17.04 -20.48 17.67
CA THR A 709 16.03 -19.71 16.92
C THR A 709 16.08 -20.04 15.43
N VAL A 710 17.26 -20.23 14.86
CA VAL A 710 17.43 -20.67 13.47
C VAL A 710 16.83 -22.06 13.28
N GLU A 711 17.18 -22.99 14.16
CA GLU A 711 16.64 -24.36 14.16
C GLU A 711 15.12 -24.37 14.29
N TYR A 712 14.56 -23.57 15.23
CA TYR A 712 13.13 -23.42 15.39
C TYR A 712 12.46 -22.93 14.10
N MET A 713 13.00 -21.90 13.46
CA MET A 713 12.43 -21.35 12.21
C MET A 713 12.50 -22.36 11.06
N VAL A 714 13.60 -23.09 10.92
CA VAL A 714 13.77 -24.13 9.89
C VAL A 714 12.75 -25.26 10.07
N ASN A 715 12.52 -25.68 11.32
CA ASN A 715 11.55 -26.74 11.65
C ASN A 715 10.10 -26.26 11.60
N ASN A 716 9.86 -24.95 11.75
CA ASN A 716 8.53 -24.38 11.69
C ASN A 716 8.08 -24.19 10.22
N ASN A 717 7.59 -25.27 9.61
CA ASN A 717 7.05 -25.25 8.25
C ASN A 717 5.56 -24.83 8.24
N ARG A 718 5.12 -24.02 9.18
CA ARG A 718 3.79 -23.43 9.13
C ARG A 718 3.77 -22.41 7.97
N ARG A 719 3.52 -22.91 6.78
CA ARG A 719 2.96 -22.04 5.73
C ARG A 719 1.69 -21.48 6.34
N THR A 720 1.58 -20.18 6.42
CA THR A 720 0.32 -19.54 6.80
C THR A 720 -0.69 -20.01 5.76
N LYS A 721 -1.51 -21.03 6.11
CA LYS A 721 -2.46 -21.61 5.17
C LYS A 721 -3.45 -20.51 4.79
N ARG A 722 -3.27 -19.97 3.61
CA ARG A 722 -4.23 -19.03 3.04
C ARG A 722 -5.40 -19.82 2.50
N TYR A 723 -6.58 -19.38 2.84
CA TYR A 723 -7.78 -19.90 2.20
C TYR A 723 -7.98 -19.13 0.90
N SER A 724 -8.02 -19.85 -0.22
CA SER A 724 -8.22 -19.35 -1.57
C SER A 724 -9.04 -20.35 -2.36
N GLY A 725 -9.92 -19.88 -3.24
CA GLY A 725 -10.71 -20.71 -4.14
C GLY A 725 -10.08 -20.90 -5.53
N LEU A 726 -9.02 -20.13 -5.86
CA LEU A 726 -8.47 -20.07 -7.21
C LEU A 726 -8.07 -21.46 -7.76
N LYS A 727 -7.38 -22.27 -6.95
CA LYS A 727 -7.02 -23.65 -7.35
C LYS A 727 -8.24 -24.47 -7.71
N GLU A 728 -9.30 -24.44 -6.89
CA GLU A 728 -10.55 -25.18 -7.13
C GLU A 728 -11.23 -24.70 -8.41
N PHE A 729 -11.31 -23.37 -8.63
CA PHE A 729 -11.91 -22.80 -9.83
C PHE A 729 -11.14 -23.14 -11.10
N LEU A 730 -9.83 -23.30 -11.03
CA LEU A 730 -9.00 -23.79 -12.14
C LEU A 730 -9.34 -25.23 -12.50
N LEU A 731 -9.63 -26.08 -11.52
CA LEU A 731 -9.90 -27.51 -11.73
C LEU A 731 -11.33 -27.82 -12.18
N ARG A 732 -12.29 -26.90 -12.03
CA ARG A 732 -13.68 -27.11 -12.47
C ARG A 732 -13.81 -27.03 -13.98
N ASP A 733 -14.59 -27.93 -14.57
CA ASP A 733 -14.86 -27.91 -16.02
C ASP A 733 -15.77 -26.75 -16.47
N ASP A 734 -16.60 -26.21 -15.57
CA ASP A 734 -17.72 -25.30 -15.86
C ASP A 734 -17.35 -23.81 -15.92
N THR A 735 -16.08 -23.42 -15.77
CA THR A 735 -15.67 -22.00 -15.65
C THR A 735 -15.28 -21.35 -16.99
N LEU A 736 -15.97 -21.65 -18.08
CA LEU A 736 -15.91 -20.87 -19.32
C LEU A 736 -17.07 -19.86 -19.30
N TYR A 737 -16.80 -18.63 -18.86
CA TYR A 737 -17.69 -17.47 -19.02
C TYR A 737 -17.30 -16.62 -20.20
#